data_b44079d0a242b7a0774586822112b26b
#
_entry.id   b44079d0a242b7a0774586822112b26b
#
_cell.length_a   1.000
_cell.length_b   1.000
_cell.length_c   1.000
_cell.angle_alpha   90.00
_cell.angle_beta   90.00
_cell.angle_gamma   90.00
#
_symmetry.space_group_name_H-M   'P 1'
#
loop_
_entity.id
_entity.type
_entity.pdbx_description
1 polymer ?
#
loop_
_entity_poly.entity_id
_entity_poly.type
_entity_poly.pdbx_seq_one_letter_code
_entity_poly.pdbx_strand_id
1 'polypeptide(L)'
;GVQTCAFRSLYQKGYRNFVFLVHQLQIKNQAVKNFTDYKFDKYLFNPKGVKLNGKTIHIRAIDRFQDAQKDAINFMFFSTALLYNRLTEDKENSLTAQDFADNAVVVIADEAHRLNVDTRKKLKKTDEEDIRNWETAVQSAIYARPDNLLLEFTATVDLENPLIHKKYRDKLIHRYDFLQFNKDGYSKEVGFLYNEETQIEDQKRLLVINAVVMSEYRRLLAEREMNVQVNPIILIKSTKIAKSEEDREFFHKVISSLKISDLDHLKNLSSGTQQSLIEEDRNRFISQMFSWLGSRKSGLVSSQDPNGLNAFIAEIKMRFREDNSMTYNSQKKEKADLLPLLDSPRNVIRAIFSVNALNEGWDVLSLFDIIHFDISESKKVSLQDIQLIGRGARLCPYKLPRAYKISQSGGLFDEEHSYEFDPFKRKFDNAPHEHGRILETFFYHFVKTGTFLDNLQYALLDEGIVNKSMEKRTIKLKSEFLNSETYRKGFVLVNQQLHRSKTTDTEIDATFRREIKASTYRLHTRSLTDKEQNKIQAGIQYKTIHLTDEYFSPLIIRKALMSSENNFFRFNHLKNHIVGIESIDELIEKYLPLYEIKYSYSEGKDIDQLEAHEKLQLLVGVILPEVRKAIDRHMPQITGSHIFRPKSLSSIFQQEKNIYLVSYPAGNENGEKTSIAPDERAQAQSSHDNPDLQFDVEAADWYAYSENYGTSEEKRFVKFIATQIDELKSHYKGAEIYLIRNELDYWLFSPKDGRRFSPDYMLIINDAQNGEMYYQCLIEPKGGHLLEKDEWKEDVLISLDAESQIIFDTEQDDSQNYVEFLNEVKSHGYKEVKCLGFKFYNTDPRDESDFAIDFRTRMPS
;
A
#
# COMPACT_ATOMS: atom_id res chain seq x y z
N GLY A 1 13.18 7.49 -9.47
CA GLY A 1 12.72 8.49 -8.51
C GLY A 1 13.80 9.03 -7.63
N VAL A 2 14.20 8.33 -6.57
CA VAL A 2 15.18 8.81 -5.56
C VAL A 2 16.53 9.13 -6.18
N GLN A 3 17.03 8.29 -7.08
CA GLN A 3 18.30 8.52 -7.79
C GLN A 3 18.30 9.83 -8.60
N THR A 4 17.21 10.14 -9.29
CA THR A 4 17.13 11.36 -10.13
C THR A 4 17.13 12.64 -9.29
N CYS A 5 16.48 12.63 -8.12
CA CYS A 5 16.50 13.75 -7.18
C CYS A 5 17.90 13.93 -6.56
N ALA A 6 18.59 12.84 -6.23
CA ALA A 6 19.95 12.87 -5.71
C ALA A 6 20.93 13.52 -6.69
N PHE A 7 20.88 13.19 -7.99
CA PHE A 7 21.73 13.80 -9.00
C PHE A 7 21.54 15.32 -9.11
N ARG A 8 20.30 15.78 -9.07
CA ARG A 8 20.00 17.21 -9.10
C ARG A 8 20.63 17.93 -7.91
N SER A 9 20.44 17.43 -6.71
CA SER A 9 20.97 18.00 -5.49
C SER A 9 22.49 18.00 -5.46
N LEU A 10 23.12 16.89 -5.85
CA LEU A 10 24.58 16.74 -5.88
C LEU A 10 25.22 17.61 -6.96
N TYR A 11 24.57 17.75 -8.12
CA TYR A 11 25.04 18.70 -9.15
C TYR A 11 25.03 20.14 -8.65
N GLN A 12 23.99 20.55 -7.92
CA GLN A 12 23.92 21.88 -7.31
C GLN A 12 25.03 22.10 -6.26
N LYS A 13 25.46 21.04 -5.59
CA LYS A 13 26.59 21.05 -4.65
C LYS A 13 27.99 21.00 -5.31
N GLY A 14 28.05 20.98 -6.64
CA GLY A 14 29.30 21.01 -7.36
C GLY A 14 29.78 19.68 -7.93
N TYR A 15 29.15 18.55 -7.60
CA TYR A 15 29.51 17.25 -8.16
C TYR A 15 29.17 17.18 -9.65
N ARG A 16 30.12 16.68 -10.45
CA ARG A 16 29.94 16.51 -11.90
C ARG A 16 30.16 15.07 -12.36
N ASN A 17 30.95 14.31 -11.60
CA ASN A 17 31.40 12.98 -11.95
C ASN A 17 30.72 11.94 -11.05
N PHE A 18 30.08 10.95 -11.67
CA PHE A 18 29.34 9.89 -11.02
C PHE A 18 29.83 8.55 -11.52
N VAL A 19 30.04 7.60 -10.61
CA VAL A 19 30.34 6.21 -10.92
C VAL A 19 29.14 5.36 -10.55
N PHE A 20 28.54 4.71 -11.53
CA PHE A 20 27.42 3.78 -11.31
C PHE A 20 27.98 2.35 -11.27
N LEU A 21 27.83 1.72 -10.12
CA LEU A 21 28.41 0.42 -9.81
C LEU A 21 27.32 -0.63 -9.63
N VAL A 22 27.46 -1.75 -10.34
CA VAL A 22 26.56 -2.88 -10.29
C VAL A 22 27.29 -4.20 -10.20
N HIS A 23 26.62 -5.26 -9.77
CA HIS A 23 27.27 -6.57 -9.64
C HIS A 23 27.48 -7.28 -11.01
N GLN A 24 26.56 -7.12 -11.97
CA GLN A 24 26.58 -7.88 -13.23
C GLN A 24 26.72 -7.01 -14.47
N LEU A 25 27.44 -7.53 -15.49
CA LEU A 25 27.67 -6.83 -16.75
C LEU A 25 26.39 -6.53 -17.53
N GLN A 26 25.40 -7.42 -17.46
CA GLN A 26 24.11 -7.23 -18.15
C GLN A 26 23.33 -6.04 -17.55
N ILE A 27 23.32 -5.92 -16.20
CA ILE A 27 22.70 -4.81 -15.50
C ILE A 27 23.42 -3.51 -15.85
N LYS A 28 24.75 -3.52 -15.93
CA LYS A 28 25.55 -2.37 -16.36
C LYS A 28 25.10 -1.90 -17.75
N ASN A 29 25.01 -2.81 -18.72
CA ASN A 29 24.66 -2.47 -20.10
C ASN A 29 23.22 -1.90 -20.21
N GLN A 30 22.31 -2.40 -19.41
CA GLN A 30 20.95 -1.85 -19.33
C GLN A 30 20.94 -0.48 -18.66
N ALA A 31 21.70 -0.29 -17.56
CA ALA A 31 21.85 0.99 -16.91
C ALA A 31 22.38 2.06 -17.86
N VAL A 32 23.41 1.77 -18.67
CA VAL A 32 23.91 2.68 -19.70
C VAL A 32 22.78 3.15 -20.60
N LYS A 33 21.96 2.23 -21.13
CA LYS A 33 20.82 2.58 -22.01
C LYS A 33 19.79 3.45 -21.28
N ASN A 34 19.42 3.07 -20.06
CA ASN A 34 18.44 3.80 -19.26
C ASN A 34 18.88 5.24 -18.96
N PHE A 35 20.17 5.49 -18.83
CA PHE A 35 20.73 6.79 -18.46
C PHE A 35 21.09 7.65 -19.66
N THR A 36 21.47 7.07 -20.80
CA THR A 36 22.09 7.81 -21.91
C THR A 36 21.38 7.69 -23.25
N ASP A 37 20.55 6.68 -23.47
CA ASP A 37 19.83 6.48 -24.72
C ASP A 37 18.40 7.04 -24.65
N TYR A 38 18.22 8.29 -25.11
CA TYR A 38 16.92 8.97 -25.10
C TYR A 38 15.84 8.31 -26.00
N LYS A 39 16.24 7.36 -26.87
CA LYS A 39 15.30 6.59 -27.71
C LYS A 39 14.84 5.30 -27.04
N PHE A 40 15.45 4.94 -25.94
CA PHE A 40 15.10 3.75 -25.20
C PHE A 40 13.84 3.99 -24.35
N ASP A 41 12.85 3.09 -24.41
CA ASP A 41 11.55 3.26 -23.75
C ASP A 41 11.65 3.44 -22.22
N LYS A 42 12.72 2.92 -21.62
CA LYS A 42 13.02 3.06 -20.18
C LYS A 42 14.04 4.15 -19.85
N TYR A 43 14.22 5.13 -20.74
CA TYR A 43 15.09 6.27 -20.49
C TYR A 43 14.59 7.09 -19.29
N LEU A 44 15.48 7.35 -18.34
CA LEU A 44 15.12 7.87 -17.01
C LEU A 44 14.94 9.39 -16.97
N PHE A 45 15.40 10.11 -17.99
CA PHE A 45 15.42 11.56 -17.97
C PHE A 45 14.61 12.17 -19.12
N ASN A 46 14.36 13.47 -19.02
CA ASN A 46 13.74 14.17 -20.14
C ASN A 46 14.69 14.18 -21.34
N PRO A 47 14.28 13.78 -22.55
CA PRO A 47 15.11 13.82 -23.76
C PRO A 47 15.72 15.20 -24.06
N LYS A 48 15.06 16.27 -23.61
CA LYS A 48 15.57 17.66 -23.74
C LYS A 48 16.59 18.05 -22.69
N GLY A 49 17.02 17.11 -21.83
CA GLY A 49 17.94 17.34 -20.72
C GLY A 49 17.23 17.69 -19.40
N VAL A 50 18.03 17.74 -18.31
CA VAL A 50 17.53 18.08 -16.97
C VAL A 50 17.61 19.61 -16.81
N LYS A 51 16.46 20.24 -16.56
CA LYS A 51 16.43 21.68 -16.28
C LYS A 51 16.84 21.95 -14.82
N LEU A 52 17.88 22.73 -14.62
CA LEU A 52 18.39 23.19 -13.32
C LEU A 52 18.71 24.68 -13.37
N ASN A 53 18.05 25.48 -12.54
CA ASN A 53 18.28 26.92 -12.43
C ASN A 53 18.27 27.64 -13.81
N GLY A 54 17.30 27.30 -14.65
CA GLY A 54 17.15 27.88 -16.01
C GLY A 54 18.11 27.33 -17.06
N LYS A 55 19.07 26.48 -16.69
CA LYS A 55 20.00 25.82 -17.60
C LYS A 55 19.59 24.39 -17.91
N THR A 56 19.79 23.97 -19.15
CA THR A 56 19.63 22.58 -19.55
C THR A 56 20.96 21.85 -19.37
N ILE A 57 20.94 20.79 -18.57
CA ILE A 57 22.11 19.97 -18.25
C ILE A 57 21.91 18.59 -18.91
N HIS A 58 22.97 18.17 -19.62
CA HIS A 58 22.96 16.87 -20.28
C HIS A 58 23.62 15.78 -19.41
N ILE A 59 23.12 14.57 -19.55
CA ILE A 59 23.71 13.39 -18.93
C ILE A 59 24.51 12.64 -19.99
N ARG A 60 25.73 12.28 -19.63
CA ARG A 60 26.70 11.67 -20.57
C ARG A 60 27.35 10.46 -19.94
N ALA A 61 27.57 9.42 -20.75
CA ALA A 61 28.51 8.37 -20.39
C ALA A 61 29.92 8.81 -20.78
N ILE A 62 30.87 8.57 -19.90
CA ILE A 62 32.29 8.80 -20.13
C ILE A 62 33.07 7.55 -19.73
N ASP A 63 34.23 7.35 -20.34
CA ASP A 63 35.12 6.23 -20.01
C ASP A 63 36.27 6.64 -19.10
N ARG A 64 36.61 7.95 -19.08
CA ARG A 64 37.70 8.56 -18.32
C ARG A 64 37.28 9.92 -17.79
N PHE A 65 37.88 10.37 -16.68
CA PHE A 65 37.62 11.70 -16.11
C PHE A 65 38.04 12.85 -17.05
N GLN A 66 39.05 12.62 -17.91
CA GLN A 66 39.50 13.57 -18.91
C GLN A 66 38.43 13.92 -19.94
N ASP A 67 37.47 13.00 -20.17
CA ASP A 67 36.35 13.21 -21.11
C ASP A 67 35.15 13.95 -20.44
N ALA A 68 35.29 14.30 -19.15
CA ALA A 68 34.22 14.94 -18.37
C ALA A 68 33.99 16.39 -18.78
N GLN A 69 32.74 16.79 -18.92
CA GLN A 69 32.34 18.17 -19.19
C GLN A 69 31.86 18.84 -17.89
N LYS A 70 32.30 20.08 -17.66
CA LYS A 70 32.02 20.87 -16.46
C LYS A 70 30.53 21.28 -16.33
N ASP A 71 29.81 21.35 -17.44
CA ASP A 71 28.41 21.73 -17.53
C ASP A 71 27.44 20.54 -17.74
N ALA A 72 27.96 19.31 -17.61
CA ALA A 72 27.20 18.07 -17.72
C ALA A 72 27.25 17.22 -16.44
N ILE A 73 26.39 16.27 -16.36
CA ILE A 73 26.45 15.14 -15.42
C ILE A 73 27.11 13.96 -16.13
N ASN A 74 28.33 13.65 -15.71
CA ASN A 74 29.18 12.65 -16.35
C ASN A 74 29.07 11.33 -15.57
N PHE A 75 28.73 10.24 -16.23
CA PHE A 75 28.62 8.90 -15.65
C PHE A 75 29.68 7.95 -16.22
N MET A 76 30.36 7.26 -15.31
CA MET A 76 31.11 6.05 -15.62
C MET A 76 30.31 4.85 -15.10
N PHE A 77 30.22 3.78 -15.88
CA PHE A 77 29.47 2.59 -15.53
C PHE A 77 30.40 1.40 -15.40
N PHE A 78 30.43 0.78 -14.22
CA PHE A 78 31.25 -0.39 -13.95
C PHE A 78 30.43 -1.57 -13.38
N SER A 79 30.88 -2.78 -13.69
CA SER A 79 30.65 -3.88 -12.76
C SER A 79 31.73 -3.85 -11.68
N THR A 80 31.46 -4.45 -10.52
CA THR A 80 32.43 -4.50 -9.40
C THR A 80 33.77 -5.07 -9.84
N ALA A 81 33.75 -6.19 -10.56
CA ALA A 81 34.96 -6.81 -11.11
C ALA A 81 35.71 -5.90 -12.10
N LEU A 82 34.97 -5.16 -12.96
CA LEU A 82 35.56 -4.27 -13.93
C LEU A 82 36.25 -3.08 -13.24
N LEU A 83 35.62 -2.50 -12.20
CA LEU A 83 36.23 -1.40 -11.43
C LEU A 83 37.54 -1.86 -10.75
N TYR A 84 37.51 -3.05 -10.10
CA TYR A 84 38.69 -3.64 -9.46
C TYR A 84 39.82 -3.83 -10.48
N ASN A 85 39.53 -4.47 -11.60
CA ASN A 85 40.51 -4.71 -12.64
C ASN A 85 41.11 -3.39 -13.20
N ARG A 86 40.29 -2.35 -13.39
CA ARG A 86 40.73 -1.04 -13.85
C ARG A 86 41.64 -0.30 -12.86
N LEU A 87 41.45 -0.56 -11.54
CA LEU A 87 42.27 0.05 -10.48
C LEU A 87 43.56 -0.73 -10.19
N THR A 88 43.64 -2.02 -10.56
CA THR A 88 44.76 -2.92 -10.21
C THR A 88 45.61 -3.32 -11.40
N GLU A 89 45.14 -3.17 -12.64
CA GLU A 89 45.91 -3.51 -13.85
C GLU A 89 46.71 -2.31 -14.34
N ASP A 90 48.05 -2.47 -14.46
CA ASP A 90 48.95 -1.49 -15.06
C ASP A 90 48.79 -1.52 -16.61
N LYS A 91 47.74 -0.90 -17.10
CA LYS A 91 47.51 -0.70 -18.53
C LYS A 91 47.47 0.81 -18.87
N GLU A 92 47.90 1.16 -20.08
CA GLU A 92 47.69 2.51 -20.62
C GLU A 92 46.21 2.90 -20.53
N ASN A 93 45.92 4.05 -19.92
CA ASN A 93 44.56 4.55 -19.67
C ASN A 93 43.74 3.79 -18.59
N SER A 94 44.38 3.06 -17.67
CA SER A 94 43.70 2.55 -16.50
C SER A 94 43.32 3.67 -15.52
N LEU A 95 42.25 3.43 -14.74
CA LEU A 95 41.88 4.33 -13.64
C LEU A 95 42.85 4.10 -12.46
N THR A 96 43.26 5.18 -11.84
CA THR A 96 44.14 5.15 -10.68
C THR A 96 43.44 5.76 -9.44
N ALA A 97 43.92 5.46 -8.25
CA ALA A 97 43.46 6.13 -7.03
C ALA A 97 43.70 7.67 -7.12
N GLN A 98 44.69 8.10 -7.86
CA GLN A 98 44.96 9.54 -8.10
C GLN A 98 43.85 10.21 -8.90
N ASP A 99 43.24 9.51 -9.88
CA ASP A 99 42.11 10.07 -10.63
C ASP A 99 40.91 10.36 -9.71
N PHE A 100 40.68 9.53 -8.68
CA PHE A 100 39.67 9.76 -7.65
C PHE A 100 40.06 10.78 -6.59
N ALA A 101 41.36 11.08 -6.44
CA ALA A 101 41.84 12.15 -5.59
C ALA A 101 41.71 13.52 -6.28
N ASP A 102 41.94 13.59 -7.56
CA ASP A 102 41.90 14.82 -8.36
C ASP A 102 40.44 15.24 -8.69
N ASN A 103 39.50 14.33 -8.69
CA ASN A 103 38.12 14.57 -9.05
C ASN A 103 37.16 14.29 -7.90
N ALA A 104 36.24 15.21 -7.62
CA ALA A 104 35.14 14.97 -6.71
C ALA A 104 34.14 13.99 -7.37
N VAL A 105 33.96 12.83 -6.75
CA VAL A 105 33.19 11.71 -7.32
C VAL A 105 32.11 11.25 -6.38
N VAL A 106 30.96 10.93 -6.95
CA VAL A 106 29.87 10.20 -6.25
C VAL A 106 29.79 8.79 -6.81
N VAL A 107 30.07 7.79 -5.99
CA VAL A 107 29.87 6.38 -6.33
C VAL A 107 28.46 5.98 -5.91
N ILE A 108 27.70 5.41 -6.83
CA ILE A 108 26.36 4.92 -6.63
C ILE A 108 26.37 3.42 -6.85
N ALA A 109 26.19 2.69 -5.77
CA ALA A 109 26.22 1.23 -5.79
C ALA A 109 24.79 0.68 -5.72
N ASP A 110 24.37 -0.04 -6.74
CA ASP A 110 23.11 -0.77 -6.77
C ASP A 110 23.32 -2.23 -6.33
N GLU A 111 22.30 -2.81 -5.67
CA GLU A 111 22.38 -4.12 -5.02
C GLU A 111 23.56 -4.20 -4.02
N ALA A 112 23.70 -3.17 -3.20
CA ALA A 112 24.86 -2.98 -2.32
C ALA A 112 25.06 -4.12 -1.29
N HIS A 113 24.02 -4.91 -0.98
CA HIS A 113 24.13 -6.11 -0.15
C HIS A 113 25.12 -7.15 -0.72
N ARG A 114 25.42 -7.10 -2.02
CA ARG A 114 26.40 -7.96 -2.69
C ARG A 114 27.83 -7.47 -2.60
N LEU A 115 28.05 -6.23 -2.20
CA LEU A 115 29.36 -5.63 -2.01
C LEU A 115 29.99 -5.97 -0.67
N ASN A 116 29.27 -6.61 0.25
CA ASN A 116 29.70 -6.84 1.61
C ASN A 116 29.98 -8.33 1.87
N VAL A 117 31.20 -8.64 2.30
CA VAL A 117 31.62 -10.00 2.69
C VAL A 117 30.83 -10.50 3.89
N ASP A 118 30.58 -9.62 4.86
CA ASP A 118 29.97 -9.98 6.15
C ASP A 118 28.48 -10.34 6.07
N THR A 119 27.84 -10.12 4.91
CA THR A 119 26.40 -10.36 4.73
C THR A 119 26.06 -11.78 4.24
N ARG A 120 27.06 -12.63 3.94
CA ARG A 120 26.82 -13.93 3.31
C ARG A 120 27.16 -15.09 4.25
N LYS A 121 26.18 -15.92 4.57
CA LYS A 121 26.28 -17.03 5.51
C LYS A 121 27.15 -18.24 5.06
N LYS A 122 27.48 -18.40 3.77
CA LYS A 122 28.39 -19.50 3.27
C LYS A 122 28.94 -19.12 1.89
N LEU A 123 30.12 -18.53 1.85
CA LEU A 123 30.88 -18.33 0.60
C LEU A 123 31.92 -19.44 0.44
N LYS A 124 32.25 -19.78 -0.82
CA LYS A 124 33.50 -20.48 -1.13
C LYS A 124 34.65 -19.49 -0.87
N LYS A 125 35.81 -19.99 -0.43
CA LYS A 125 36.98 -19.14 -0.14
C LYS A 125 37.37 -18.21 -1.31
N THR A 126 37.21 -18.66 -2.54
CA THR A 126 37.49 -17.87 -3.77
C THR A 126 36.52 -16.70 -3.90
N ASP A 127 35.24 -16.91 -3.67
CA ASP A 127 34.22 -15.86 -3.79
C ASP A 127 34.34 -14.81 -2.68
N GLU A 128 34.86 -15.23 -1.50
CA GLU A 128 35.13 -14.34 -0.37
C GLU A 128 36.30 -13.40 -0.64
N GLU A 129 37.35 -13.91 -1.28
CA GLU A 129 38.52 -13.14 -1.67
C GLU A 129 38.17 -12.11 -2.75
N ASP A 130 37.38 -12.49 -3.77
CA ASP A 130 36.91 -11.58 -4.80
C ASP A 130 36.09 -10.43 -4.25
N ILE A 131 35.16 -10.70 -3.32
CA ILE A 131 34.31 -9.66 -2.74
C ILE A 131 35.15 -8.71 -1.85
N ARG A 132 36.10 -9.20 -1.10
CA ARG A 132 37.06 -8.35 -0.33
C ARG A 132 37.84 -7.43 -1.25
N ASN A 133 38.29 -7.93 -2.38
CA ASN A 133 38.99 -7.17 -3.39
C ASN A 133 38.11 -6.04 -3.95
N TRP A 134 36.83 -6.32 -4.21
CA TRP A 134 35.87 -5.33 -4.70
C TRP A 134 35.56 -4.25 -3.65
N GLU A 135 35.37 -4.66 -2.40
CA GLU A 135 35.15 -3.73 -1.28
C GLU A 135 36.39 -2.81 -1.11
N THR A 136 37.60 -3.36 -1.20
CA THR A 136 38.84 -2.60 -1.14
C THR A 136 38.94 -1.59 -2.31
N ALA A 137 38.55 -1.96 -3.52
CA ALA A 137 38.59 -1.06 -4.67
C ALA A 137 37.61 0.13 -4.51
N VAL A 138 36.39 -0.13 -4.04
CA VAL A 138 35.41 0.92 -3.77
C VAL A 138 35.88 1.83 -2.64
N GLN A 139 36.43 1.28 -1.58
CA GLN A 139 37.01 2.04 -0.46
C GLN A 139 38.17 2.90 -0.91
N SER A 140 39.06 2.37 -1.74
CA SER A 140 40.20 3.14 -2.27
C SER A 140 39.73 4.35 -3.08
N ALA A 141 38.70 4.19 -3.91
CA ALA A 141 38.12 5.29 -4.67
C ALA A 141 37.46 6.36 -3.76
N ILE A 142 36.75 5.91 -2.72
CA ILE A 142 36.07 6.83 -1.80
C ILE A 142 37.03 7.59 -0.89
N TYR A 143 38.00 6.90 -0.33
CA TYR A 143 38.95 7.49 0.62
C TYR A 143 40.04 8.29 -0.07
N ALA A 144 40.17 8.22 -1.41
CA ALA A 144 41.16 9.04 -2.17
C ALA A 144 40.95 10.55 -1.95
N ARG A 145 39.69 10.96 -1.65
CA ARG A 145 39.34 12.35 -1.46
C ARG A 145 38.24 12.50 -0.39
N PRO A 146 38.36 13.46 0.58
CA PRO A 146 37.42 13.58 1.69
C PRO A 146 35.95 13.85 1.30
N ASP A 147 35.72 14.54 0.19
CA ASP A 147 34.42 14.90 -0.32
C ASP A 147 33.86 13.90 -1.35
N ASN A 148 34.55 12.80 -1.62
CA ASN A 148 33.96 11.67 -2.36
C ASN A 148 32.84 11.02 -1.56
N LEU A 149 31.77 10.64 -2.24
CA LEU A 149 30.56 10.07 -1.61
C LEU A 149 30.28 8.67 -2.14
N LEU A 150 29.82 7.80 -1.25
CA LEU A 150 29.26 6.50 -1.58
C LEU A 150 27.79 6.48 -1.21
N LEU A 151 26.92 6.25 -2.19
CA LEU A 151 25.49 6.04 -2.03
C LEU A 151 25.16 4.58 -2.35
N GLU A 152 24.76 3.84 -1.34
CA GLU A 152 24.43 2.42 -1.46
C GLU A 152 22.91 2.23 -1.50
N PHE A 153 22.43 1.49 -2.49
CA PHE A 153 21.03 1.14 -2.67
C PHE A 153 20.87 -0.37 -2.63
N THR A 154 19.88 -0.86 -1.89
CA THR A 154 19.53 -2.28 -1.86
C THR A 154 18.06 -2.45 -1.52
N ALA A 155 17.43 -3.48 -2.08
CA ALA A 155 16.06 -3.84 -1.74
C ALA A 155 15.98 -4.55 -0.38
N THR A 156 17.07 -5.21 0.05
CA THR A 156 17.10 -6.03 1.26
C THR A 156 18.28 -5.66 2.13
N VAL A 157 17.99 -5.17 3.32
CA VAL A 157 18.99 -4.91 4.38
C VAL A 157 18.56 -5.65 5.63
N ASP A 158 19.31 -6.67 6.02
CA ASP A 158 19.09 -7.41 7.27
C ASP A 158 19.76 -6.66 8.44
N LEU A 159 19.02 -5.73 9.04
CA LEU A 159 19.50 -4.98 10.22
C LEU A 159 19.47 -5.80 11.53
N GLU A 160 18.86 -6.98 11.52
CA GLU A 160 18.90 -7.91 12.65
C GLU A 160 20.27 -8.63 12.73
N ASN A 161 21.01 -8.69 11.62
CA ASN A 161 22.38 -9.18 11.61
C ASN A 161 23.30 -8.17 12.31
N PRO A 162 23.99 -8.55 13.39
CA PRO A 162 24.83 -7.63 14.18
C PRO A 162 25.95 -6.94 13.37
N LEU A 163 26.51 -7.62 12.38
CA LEU A 163 27.58 -7.07 11.53
C LEU A 163 27.04 -6.00 10.59
N ILE A 164 25.90 -6.27 9.98
CA ILE A 164 25.20 -5.31 9.11
C ILE A 164 24.70 -4.13 9.92
N HIS A 165 24.10 -4.38 11.08
CA HIS A 165 23.66 -3.33 11.99
C HIS A 165 24.82 -2.42 12.40
N LYS A 166 25.96 -2.98 12.79
CA LYS A 166 27.16 -2.21 13.17
C LYS A 166 27.67 -1.33 12.01
N LYS A 167 27.57 -1.83 10.76
CA LYS A 167 28.04 -1.11 9.56
C LYS A 167 27.10 0.01 9.15
N TYR A 168 25.78 -0.18 9.25
CA TYR A 168 24.79 0.70 8.60
C TYR A 168 23.90 1.51 9.54
N ARG A 169 23.84 1.20 10.86
CA ARG A 169 22.90 1.87 11.78
C ARG A 169 22.92 3.40 11.70
N ASP A 170 24.15 3.97 11.57
CA ASP A 170 24.38 5.41 11.55
C ASP A 170 24.46 5.98 10.11
N LYS A 171 24.29 5.13 9.09
CA LYS A 171 24.42 5.45 7.67
C LYS A 171 23.14 5.24 6.89
N LEU A 172 22.12 4.60 7.48
CA LEU A 172 20.84 4.37 6.86
C LEU A 172 20.06 5.68 6.76
N ILE A 173 19.95 6.22 5.55
CA ILE A 173 19.26 7.50 5.29
C ILE A 173 17.76 7.30 5.13
N HIS A 174 17.35 6.19 4.49
CA HIS A 174 15.96 5.93 4.18
C HIS A 174 15.68 4.44 4.06
N ARG A 175 14.58 4.00 4.67
CA ARG A 175 14.02 2.66 4.52
C ARG A 175 12.63 2.77 3.94
N TYR A 176 12.42 2.06 2.84
CA TYR A 176 11.12 1.98 2.18
C TYR A 176 10.90 0.52 1.80
N ASP A 177 10.29 -0.22 2.72
CA ASP A 177 10.06 -1.65 2.54
C ASP A 177 8.89 -1.93 1.58
N PHE A 178 8.78 -3.19 1.17
CA PHE A 178 7.77 -3.62 0.21
C PHE A 178 6.36 -3.44 0.77
N LEU A 179 6.18 -3.62 2.07
CA LEU A 179 4.88 -3.46 2.72
C LEU A 179 4.37 -2.01 2.59
N GLN A 180 5.23 -1.03 2.88
CA GLN A 180 4.88 0.37 2.70
C GLN A 180 4.64 0.71 1.23
N PHE A 181 5.47 0.16 0.34
CA PHE A 181 5.31 0.30 -1.12
C PHE A 181 3.97 -0.23 -1.61
N ASN A 182 3.52 -1.38 -1.08
CA ASN A 182 2.22 -1.96 -1.38
C ASN A 182 1.07 -1.13 -0.82
N LYS A 183 1.17 -0.69 0.45
CA LYS A 183 0.16 0.19 1.08
C LYS A 183 -0.01 1.51 0.34
N ASP A 184 1.07 2.05 -0.20
CA ASP A 184 1.05 3.29 -0.99
C ASP A 184 0.46 3.09 -2.40
N GLY A 185 0.12 1.85 -2.77
CA GLY A 185 -0.52 1.50 -4.04
C GLY A 185 0.42 1.36 -5.23
N TYR A 186 1.74 1.27 -5.02
CA TYR A 186 2.74 1.19 -6.11
C TYR A 186 3.07 -0.23 -6.57
N SER A 187 2.48 -1.25 -5.97
CA SER A 187 2.63 -2.65 -6.39
C SER A 187 1.30 -3.26 -6.75
N LYS A 188 1.32 -4.35 -7.53
CA LYS A 188 0.18 -5.24 -7.68
C LYS A 188 -0.11 -5.94 -6.34
N GLU A 189 -1.35 -6.31 -6.12
CA GLU A 189 -1.71 -7.27 -5.07
C GLU A 189 -1.15 -8.65 -5.44
N VAL A 190 -0.71 -9.41 -4.44
CA VAL A 190 -0.11 -10.72 -4.65
C VAL A 190 -1.08 -11.81 -4.22
N GLY A 191 -1.50 -12.65 -5.16
CA GLY A 191 -2.34 -13.82 -4.94
C GLY A 191 -1.56 -15.12 -5.15
N PHE A 192 -1.91 -16.14 -4.38
CA PHE A 192 -1.33 -17.47 -4.46
C PHE A 192 -2.39 -18.47 -4.90
N LEU A 193 -2.13 -19.21 -6.00
CA LEU A 193 -3.08 -20.13 -6.56
C LEU A 193 -2.52 -21.55 -6.58
N TYR A 194 -3.28 -22.48 -6.01
CA TYR A 194 -2.98 -23.91 -6.03
C TYR A 194 -4.27 -24.71 -6.18
N ASN A 195 -4.17 -25.96 -6.61
CA ASN A 195 -5.30 -26.86 -6.70
C ASN A 195 -5.07 -28.07 -5.78
N GLU A 196 -6.15 -28.64 -5.27
CA GLU A 196 -6.13 -29.79 -4.35
C GLU A 196 -6.48 -31.12 -5.06
N GLU A 197 -6.29 -31.20 -6.38
CA GLU A 197 -6.50 -32.43 -7.11
C GLU A 197 -5.54 -33.54 -6.65
N THR A 198 -5.99 -34.78 -6.67
CA THR A 198 -5.22 -35.92 -6.17
C THR A 198 -4.04 -36.29 -7.07
N GLN A 199 -4.14 -36.02 -8.38
CA GLN A 199 -3.11 -36.32 -9.35
C GLN A 199 -2.28 -35.07 -9.66
N ILE A 200 -0.97 -35.16 -9.55
CA ILE A 200 -0.04 -34.03 -9.78
C ILE A 200 -0.13 -33.50 -11.23
N GLU A 201 -0.34 -34.35 -12.21
CA GLU A 201 -0.45 -33.94 -13.60
C GLU A 201 -1.72 -33.14 -13.87
N ASP A 202 -2.83 -33.50 -13.23
CA ASP A 202 -4.08 -32.75 -13.28
C ASP A 202 -3.93 -31.39 -12.57
N GLN A 203 -3.25 -31.33 -11.44
CA GLN A 203 -2.90 -30.06 -10.78
C GLN A 203 -2.12 -29.15 -11.74
N LYS A 204 -1.04 -29.65 -12.36
CA LYS A 204 -0.23 -28.88 -13.33
C LYS A 204 -1.06 -28.38 -14.50
N ARG A 205 -1.94 -29.24 -15.04
CA ARG A 205 -2.86 -28.84 -16.13
C ARG A 205 -3.76 -27.69 -15.72
N LEU A 206 -4.37 -27.76 -14.55
CA LEU A 206 -5.26 -26.71 -14.03
C LEU A 206 -4.51 -25.41 -13.78
N LEU A 207 -3.26 -25.44 -13.28
CA LEU A 207 -2.44 -24.23 -13.11
C LEU A 207 -2.19 -23.53 -14.45
N VAL A 208 -1.90 -24.27 -15.51
CA VAL A 208 -1.73 -23.70 -16.87
C VAL A 208 -3.03 -23.07 -17.34
N ILE A 209 -4.16 -23.78 -17.21
CA ILE A 209 -5.49 -23.27 -17.63
C ILE A 209 -5.83 -21.99 -16.89
N ASN A 210 -5.70 -21.97 -15.57
CA ASN A 210 -5.95 -20.79 -14.76
C ASN A 210 -5.11 -19.59 -15.21
N ALA A 211 -3.80 -19.77 -15.39
CA ALA A 211 -2.89 -18.71 -15.75
C ALA A 211 -3.19 -18.13 -17.14
N VAL A 212 -3.42 -18.99 -18.17
CA VAL A 212 -3.67 -18.52 -19.54
C VAL A 212 -5.04 -17.84 -19.66
N VAL A 213 -6.05 -18.36 -18.97
CA VAL A 213 -7.40 -17.80 -18.94
C VAL A 213 -7.39 -16.41 -18.29
N MET A 214 -6.78 -16.28 -17.12
CA MET A 214 -6.66 -15.00 -16.43
C MET A 214 -5.82 -14.01 -17.23
N SER A 215 -4.74 -14.46 -17.84
CA SER A 215 -3.85 -13.62 -18.65
C SER A 215 -4.57 -13.08 -19.89
N GLU A 216 -5.37 -13.89 -20.59
CA GLU A 216 -6.08 -13.46 -21.78
C GLU A 216 -7.31 -12.60 -21.43
N TYR A 217 -8.02 -12.93 -20.37
CA TYR A 217 -9.10 -12.07 -19.85
C TYR A 217 -8.57 -10.67 -19.52
N ARG A 218 -7.45 -10.59 -18.82
CA ARG A 218 -6.76 -9.33 -18.45
C ARG A 218 -6.44 -8.50 -19.69
N ARG A 219 -5.89 -9.12 -20.74
CA ARG A 219 -5.55 -8.45 -22.00
C ARG A 219 -6.79 -7.91 -22.72
N LEU A 220 -7.80 -8.76 -22.91
CA LEU A 220 -9.03 -8.40 -23.62
C LEU A 220 -9.81 -7.31 -22.88
N LEU A 221 -9.92 -7.42 -21.57
CA LEU A 221 -10.57 -6.40 -20.75
C LEU A 221 -9.89 -5.04 -20.86
N ALA A 222 -8.56 -5.01 -20.76
CA ALA A 222 -7.77 -3.79 -20.91
C ALA A 222 -7.97 -3.16 -22.28
N GLU A 223 -7.88 -3.97 -23.35
CA GLU A 223 -8.01 -3.50 -24.73
C GLU A 223 -9.43 -3.01 -25.06
N ARG A 224 -10.44 -3.82 -24.76
CA ARG A 224 -11.81 -3.63 -25.28
C ARG A 224 -12.68 -2.74 -24.40
N GLU A 225 -12.50 -2.77 -23.09
CA GLU A 225 -13.31 -2.00 -22.18
C GLU A 225 -12.60 -0.73 -21.70
N MET A 226 -11.29 -0.83 -21.46
CA MET A 226 -10.53 0.29 -20.90
C MET A 226 -9.71 1.06 -21.93
N ASN A 227 -9.63 0.59 -23.17
CA ASN A 227 -8.77 1.15 -24.22
C ASN A 227 -7.30 1.31 -23.78
N VAL A 228 -6.80 0.32 -23.05
CA VAL A 228 -5.44 0.23 -22.52
C VAL A 228 -4.74 -0.96 -23.14
N GLN A 229 -3.52 -0.77 -23.64
CA GLN A 229 -2.72 -1.87 -24.18
C GLN A 229 -1.83 -2.46 -23.09
N VAL A 230 -2.17 -3.66 -22.64
CA VAL A 230 -1.38 -4.48 -21.72
C VAL A 230 -1.19 -5.85 -22.36
N ASN A 231 0.06 -6.33 -22.43
CA ASN A 231 0.40 -7.66 -22.91
C ASN A 231 0.92 -8.51 -21.72
N PRO A 232 0.03 -9.17 -20.96
CA PRO A 232 0.43 -9.92 -19.78
C PRO A 232 1.33 -11.09 -20.16
N ILE A 233 2.39 -11.29 -19.38
CA ILE A 233 3.37 -12.36 -19.54
C ILE A 233 3.19 -13.37 -18.41
N ILE A 234 3.29 -14.65 -18.74
CA ILE A 234 3.38 -15.76 -17.81
C ILE A 234 4.83 -16.25 -17.77
N LEU A 235 5.41 -16.35 -16.59
CA LEU A 235 6.71 -16.98 -16.38
C LEU A 235 6.53 -18.40 -15.86
N ILE A 236 7.06 -19.37 -16.57
CA ILE A 236 7.11 -20.77 -16.11
C ILE A 236 8.51 -21.01 -15.52
N LYS A 237 8.54 -21.22 -14.20
CA LYS A 237 9.77 -21.48 -13.46
C LYS A 237 10.01 -22.97 -13.33
N SER A 238 11.16 -23.42 -13.78
CA SER A 238 11.63 -24.81 -13.65
C SER A 238 12.86 -24.89 -12.76
N THR A 239 13.06 -26.03 -12.10
CA THR A 239 14.21 -26.26 -11.21
C THR A 239 15.49 -26.64 -11.96
N LYS A 240 15.38 -27.25 -13.14
CA LYS A 240 16.49 -27.71 -13.96
C LYS A 240 16.25 -27.40 -15.43
N ILE A 241 17.33 -27.30 -16.23
CA ILE A 241 17.25 -26.96 -17.66
C ILE A 241 16.48 -28.03 -18.44
N ALA A 242 16.76 -29.33 -18.24
CA ALA A 242 16.03 -30.41 -18.89
C ALA A 242 14.53 -30.34 -18.57
N LYS A 243 14.18 -30.03 -17.32
CA LYS A 243 12.80 -29.90 -16.88
C LYS A 243 12.10 -28.72 -17.55
N SER A 244 12.81 -27.64 -17.81
CA SER A 244 12.27 -26.46 -18.50
C SER A 244 11.76 -26.78 -19.93
N GLU A 245 12.40 -27.67 -20.63
CA GLU A 245 11.92 -28.11 -21.95
C GLU A 245 10.69 -29.05 -21.86
N GLU A 246 10.68 -29.96 -20.87
CA GLU A 246 9.49 -30.81 -20.60
C GLU A 246 8.28 -29.92 -20.19
N ASP A 247 8.51 -28.93 -19.34
CA ASP A 247 7.47 -27.98 -18.91
C ASP A 247 6.94 -27.16 -20.09
N ARG A 248 7.81 -26.79 -21.04
CA ARG A 248 7.42 -26.13 -22.30
C ARG A 248 6.53 -26.99 -23.15
N GLU A 249 6.94 -28.26 -23.40
CA GLU A 249 6.15 -29.22 -24.18
C GLU A 249 4.79 -29.45 -23.50
N PHE A 250 4.78 -29.66 -22.20
CA PHE A 250 3.56 -29.84 -21.42
C PHE A 250 2.64 -28.62 -21.54
N PHE A 251 3.16 -27.40 -21.37
CA PHE A 251 2.39 -26.16 -21.49
C PHE A 251 1.71 -26.09 -22.88
N HIS A 252 2.45 -26.27 -23.97
CA HIS A 252 1.90 -26.17 -25.30
C HIS A 252 0.91 -27.30 -25.62
N LYS A 253 1.13 -28.51 -25.08
CA LYS A 253 0.17 -29.63 -25.16
C LYS A 253 -1.15 -29.26 -24.49
N VAL A 254 -1.13 -28.63 -23.32
CA VAL A 254 -2.35 -28.14 -22.62
C VAL A 254 -3.06 -27.10 -23.48
N ILE A 255 -2.33 -26.10 -24.03
CA ILE A 255 -2.92 -25.05 -24.88
C ILE A 255 -3.59 -25.60 -26.12
N SER A 256 -2.90 -26.51 -26.85
CA SER A 256 -3.42 -27.09 -28.10
C SER A 256 -4.68 -27.92 -27.85
N SER A 257 -4.75 -28.66 -26.73
CA SER A 257 -5.86 -29.52 -26.34
C SER A 257 -7.01 -28.81 -25.62
N LEU A 258 -6.89 -27.51 -25.33
CA LEU A 258 -7.88 -26.74 -24.54
C LEU A 258 -9.26 -26.75 -25.19
N LYS A 259 -10.29 -27.07 -24.42
CA LYS A 259 -11.72 -27.13 -24.80
C LYS A 259 -12.59 -26.37 -23.82
N ILE A 260 -13.84 -26.11 -24.21
CA ILE A 260 -14.84 -25.46 -23.32
C ILE A 260 -15.04 -26.26 -22.04
N SER A 261 -15.06 -27.60 -22.11
CA SER A 261 -15.20 -28.47 -20.92
C SER A 261 -14.11 -28.25 -19.88
N ASP A 262 -12.91 -27.82 -20.27
CA ASP A 262 -11.83 -27.51 -19.33
C ASP A 262 -12.15 -26.24 -18.51
N LEU A 263 -13.01 -25.35 -19.02
CA LEU A 263 -13.48 -24.16 -18.31
C LEU A 263 -14.61 -24.45 -17.32
N ASP A 264 -15.25 -25.62 -17.39
CA ASP A 264 -16.33 -25.99 -16.47
C ASP A 264 -15.81 -26.16 -15.04
N HIS A 265 -14.55 -26.61 -14.88
CA HIS A 265 -13.89 -26.63 -13.57
C HIS A 265 -13.80 -25.22 -12.96
N LEU A 266 -13.44 -24.21 -13.77
CA LEU A 266 -13.40 -22.83 -13.31
C LEU A 266 -14.79 -22.28 -12.92
N LYS A 267 -15.85 -22.67 -13.64
CA LYS A 267 -17.23 -22.29 -13.31
C LYS A 267 -17.67 -22.92 -11.99
N ASN A 268 -17.35 -24.18 -11.75
CA ASN A 268 -17.68 -24.87 -10.51
C ASN A 268 -16.99 -24.26 -9.28
N LEU A 269 -15.79 -23.69 -9.46
CA LEU A 269 -15.10 -22.93 -8.42
C LEU A 269 -15.80 -21.60 -8.10
N SER A 270 -16.51 -20.99 -9.06
CA SER A 270 -17.23 -19.72 -8.84
C SER A 270 -18.55 -19.89 -8.06
N SER A 271 -19.05 -21.09 -7.90
CA SER A 271 -20.34 -21.42 -7.23
C SER A 271 -20.20 -22.15 -5.90
N GLY A 272 -18.99 -22.47 -5.44
CA GLY A 272 -18.71 -23.26 -4.24
C GLY A 272 -18.32 -22.41 -3.02
N THR A 273 -18.76 -22.83 -1.85
CA THR A 273 -18.27 -22.37 -0.54
C THR A 273 -16.83 -22.82 -0.33
N GLN A 274 -15.83 -21.92 -0.37
CA GLN A 274 -14.43 -22.29 -0.16
C GLN A 274 -13.60 -21.36 0.73
N GLN A 275 -12.45 -21.87 1.19
CA GLN A 275 -11.84 -21.69 2.50
C GLN A 275 -10.70 -20.67 2.62
N SER A 276 -10.37 -19.82 1.64
CA SER A 276 -9.35 -18.80 1.79
C SER A 276 -9.62 -17.51 0.98
N LEU A 277 -9.09 -16.37 1.44
CA LEU A 277 -9.16 -15.06 0.74
C LEU A 277 -8.68 -15.11 -0.71
N ILE A 278 -7.63 -15.89 -0.93
CA ILE A 278 -7.01 -16.07 -2.24
C ILE A 278 -7.97 -16.78 -3.21
N GLU A 279 -8.71 -17.75 -2.71
CA GLU A 279 -9.73 -18.47 -3.49
C GLU A 279 -10.95 -17.58 -3.74
N GLU A 280 -11.32 -16.73 -2.81
CA GLU A 280 -12.43 -15.80 -2.94
C GLU A 280 -12.14 -14.73 -4.01
N ASP A 281 -10.94 -14.16 -4.04
CA ASP A 281 -10.51 -13.24 -5.09
C ASP A 281 -10.44 -13.93 -6.45
N ARG A 282 -9.88 -15.14 -6.52
CA ARG A 282 -9.86 -15.94 -7.75
C ARG A 282 -11.29 -16.22 -8.23
N ASN A 283 -12.17 -16.69 -7.37
CA ASN A 283 -13.54 -17.04 -7.72
C ASN A 283 -14.32 -15.82 -8.20
N ARG A 284 -14.09 -14.66 -7.57
CA ARG A 284 -14.64 -13.39 -8.01
C ARG A 284 -14.17 -13.02 -9.41
N PHE A 285 -12.87 -13.07 -9.68
CA PHE A 285 -12.33 -12.79 -11.02
C PHE A 285 -12.84 -13.77 -12.07
N ILE A 286 -12.98 -15.04 -11.73
CA ILE A 286 -13.54 -16.06 -12.61
C ILE A 286 -15.03 -15.77 -12.91
N SER A 287 -15.81 -15.46 -11.89
CA SER A 287 -17.23 -15.09 -12.05
C SER A 287 -17.40 -13.83 -12.88
N GLN A 288 -16.61 -12.81 -12.62
CA GLN A 288 -16.56 -11.56 -13.39
C GLN A 288 -16.17 -11.82 -14.84
N MET A 289 -15.17 -12.68 -15.08
CA MET A 289 -14.74 -13.06 -16.42
C MET A 289 -15.86 -13.71 -17.22
N PHE A 290 -16.54 -14.72 -16.66
CA PHE A 290 -17.64 -15.38 -17.38
C PHE A 290 -18.80 -14.42 -17.67
N SER A 291 -19.14 -13.57 -16.72
CA SER A 291 -20.15 -12.54 -16.91
C SER A 291 -19.76 -11.56 -18.02
N TRP A 292 -18.49 -11.12 -18.03
CA TRP A 292 -17.98 -10.19 -19.04
C TRP A 292 -17.87 -10.83 -20.41
N LEU A 293 -17.38 -12.08 -20.53
CA LEU A 293 -17.27 -12.81 -21.80
C LEU A 293 -18.64 -12.96 -22.47
N GLY A 294 -19.70 -13.24 -21.71
CA GLY A 294 -21.07 -13.32 -22.19
C GLY A 294 -21.74 -11.97 -22.51
N SER A 295 -21.06 -10.86 -22.24
CA SER A 295 -21.56 -9.53 -22.53
C SER A 295 -21.16 -9.03 -23.93
N ARG A 296 -21.91 -8.07 -24.47
CA ARG A 296 -21.55 -7.41 -25.74
C ARG A 296 -20.24 -6.63 -25.68
N LYS A 297 -19.82 -6.22 -24.48
CA LYS A 297 -18.57 -5.48 -24.25
C LYS A 297 -17.33 -6.29 -24.59
N SER A 298 -17.40 -7.63 -24.43
CA SER A 298 -16.30 -8.52 -24.78
C SER A 298 -16.01 -8.58 -26.29
N GLY A 299 -17.02 -8.27 -27.13
CA GLY A 299 -16.92 -8.41 -28.58
C GLY A 299 -16.69 -9.85 -29.08
N LEU A 300 -16.88 -10.84 -28.20
CA LEU A 300 -16.70 -12.29 -28.51
C LEU A 300 -18.02 -13.01 -28.74
N VAL A 301 -19.12 -12.40 -28.33
CA VAL A 301 -20.46 -12.97 -28.41
C VAL A 301 -20.99 -12.94 -29.85
N SER A 302 -21.55 -14.07 -30.32
CA SER A 302 -22.22 -14.21 -31.62
C SER A 302 -23.47 -15.07 -31.47
N SER A 303 -24.28 -15.15 -32.55
CA SER A 303 -25.45 -16.04 -32.59
C SER A 303 -25.10 -17.51 -32.43
N GLN A 304 -23.88 -17.92 -32.84
CA GLN A 304 -23.38 -19.30 -32.72
C GLN A 304 -22.56 -19.52 -31.44
N ASP A 305 -22.12 -18.48 -30.77
CA ASP A 305 -21.36 -18.53 -29.50
C ASP A 305 -21.90 -17.46 -28.55
N PRO A 306 -23.11 -17.69 -27.97
CA PRO A 306 -23.79 -16.69 -27.15
C PRO A 306 -23.05 -16.33 -25.86
N ASN A 307 -22.12 -17.17 -25.41
CA ASN A 307 -21.28 -16.93 -24.23
C ASN A 307 -19.85 -16.49 -24.57
N GLY A 308 -19.49 -16.39 -25.86
CA GLY A 308 -18.18 -15.97 -26.33
C GLY A 308 -17.02 -16.94 -25.99
N LEU A 309 -17.32 -18.17 -25.52
CA LEU A 309 -16.31 -19.09 -25.00
C LEU A 309 -15.47 -19.74 -26.09
N ASN A 310 -16.06 -20.07 -27.27
CA ASN A 310 -15.31 -20.61 -28.38
C ASN A 310 -14.33 -19.58 -28.94
N ALA A 311 -14.80 -18.35 -29.12
CA ALA A 311 -13.97 -17.24 -29.56
C ALA A 311 -12.83 -16.95 -28.55
N PHE A 312 -13.12 -16.99 -27.24
CA PHE A 312 -12.14 -16.81 -26.19
C PHE A 312 -11.04 -17.89 -26.21
N ILE A 313 -11.41 -19.16 -26.34
CA ILE A 313 -10.45 -20.28 -26.48
C ILE A 313 -9.60 -20.11 -27.73
N ALA A 314 -10.21 -19.68 -28.83
CA ALA A 314 -9.46 -19.43 -30.08
C ALA A 314 -8.41 -18.33 -29.89
N GLU A 315 -8.75 -17.24 -29.19
CA GLU A 315 -7.80 -16.18 -28.81
C GLU A 315 -6.66 -16.73 -27.96
N ILE A 316 -6.94 -17.55 -26.93
CA ILE A 316 -5.90 -18.19 -26.09
C ILE A 316 -4.97 -19.00 -26.95
N LYS A 317 -5.49 -19.91 -27.80
CA LYS A 317 -4.67 -20.76 -28.67
C LYS A 317 -3.81 -19.97 -29.65
N MET A 318 -4.34 -18.87 -30.19
CA MET A 318 -3.60 -17.99 -31.08
C MET A 318 -2.48 -17.23 -30.37
N ARG A 319 -2.75 -16.77 -29.15
CA ARG A 319 -1.81 -15.92 -28.38
C ARG A 319 -0.72 -16.71 -27.67
N PHE A 320 -1.00 -17.94 -27.23
CA PHE A 320 -0.04 -18.79 -26.52
C PHE A 320 0.58 -19.88 -27.39
N ARG A 321 0.63 -19.68 -28.71
CA ARG A 321 1.36 -20.59 -29.64
C ARG A 321 2.86 -20.55 -29.37
N GLU A 322 3.59 -21.54 -29.86
CA GLU A 322 5.04 -21.69 -29.64
C GLU A 322 5.85 -20.47 -30.06
N ASP A 323 5.51 -19.86 -31.19
CA ASP A 323 6.16 -18.62 -31.68
C ASP A 323 6.09 -17.45 -30.70
N ASN A 324 5.07 -17.40 -29.84
CA ASN A 324 4.85 -16.37 -28.85
C ASN A 324 5.43 -16.76 -27.46
N SER A 325 6.29 -17.77 -27.44
CA SER A 325 7.02 -18.19 -26.26
C SER A 325 8.53 -18.13 -26.47
N MET A 326 9.28 -18.15 -25.39
CA MET A 326 10.74 -18.18 -25.39
C MET A 326 11.29 -18.97 -24.21
N THR A 327 12.44 -19.62 -24.41
CA THR A 327 13.22 -20.22 -23.32
C THR A 327 14.43 -19.34 -23.00
N TYR A 328 14.60 -19.00 -21.72
CA TYR A 328 15.72 -18.20 -21.26
C TYR A 328 16.36 -18.82 -20.01
N ASN A 329 17.53 -19.42 -20.19
CA ASN A 329 18.32 -20.03 -19.13
C ASN A 329 19.82 -19.84 -19.41
N SER A 330 20.70 -20.43 -18.59
CA SER A 330 22.16 -20.31 -18.76
C SER A 330 22.70 -20.90 -20.06
N GLN A 331 22.04 -21.93 -20.62
CA GLN A 331 22.45 -22.59 -21.85
C GLN A 331 21.71 -22.10 -23.10
N LYS A 332 20.44 -21.70 -22.95
CA LYS A 332 19.56 -21.31 -24.06
C LYS A 332 19.00 -19.90 -23.79
N LYS A 333 19.34 -18.98 -24.68
CA LYS A 333 18.90 -17.56 -24.59
C LYS A 333 18.12 -17.20 -25.87
N GLU A 334 16.98 -17.88 -26.07
CA GLU A 334 16.11 -17.59 -27.20
C GLU A 334 15.63 -16.15 -27.15
N LYS A 335 15.61 -15.49 -28.30
CA LYS A 335 15.05 -14.12 -28.44
C LYS A 335 15.50 -13.13 -27.33
N ALA A 336 16.76 -13.25 -26.89
CA ALA A 336 17.32 -12.42 -25.81
C ALA A 336 17.26 -10.90 -26.10
N ASP A 337 17.26 -10.53 -27.35
CA ASP A 337 17.07 -9.17 -27.87
C ASP A 337 15.66 -8.60 -27.57
N LEU A 338 14.66 -9.49 -27.39
CA LEU A 338 13.29 -9.08 -27.04
C LEU A 338 13.10 -8.82 -25.56
N LEU A 339 14.00 -9.30 -24.66
CA LEU A 339 13.86 -9.10 -23.21
C LEU A 339 13.65 -7.63 -22.79
N PRO A 340 14.39 -6.65 -23.34
CA PRO A 340 14.16 -5.25 -23.02
C PRO A 340 12.83 -4.68 -23.55
N LEU A 341 12.20 -5.38 -24.50
CA LEU A 341 10.99 -4.94 -25.19
C LEU A 341 9.72 -5.62 -24.69
N LEU A 342 9.81 -6.46 -23.64
CA LEU A 342 8.67 -7.22 -23.14
C LEU A 342 7.51 -6.35 -22.64
N ASP A 343 7.80 -5.16 -22.13
CA ASP A 343 6.77 -4.20 -21.73
C ASP A 343 6.25 -3.31 -22.88
N SER A 344 6.81 -3.47 -24.08
CA SER A 344 6.37 -2.72 -25.25
C SER A 344 4.94 -3.14 -25.65
N PRO A 345 4.08 -2.20 -26.08
CA PRO A 345 2.78 -2.52 -26.67
C PRO A 345 2.86 -3.48 -27.86
N ARG A 346 4.02 -3.54 -28.55
CA ARG A 346 4.26 -4.42 -29.71
C ARG A 346 4.79 -5.80 -29.31
N ASN A 347 4.97 -6.07 -28.01
CA ASN A 347 5.46 -7.36 -27.55
C ASN A 347 4.48 -8.49 -27.91
N VAL A 348 5.01 -9.55 -28.53
CA VAL A 348 4.25 -10.75 -28.90
C VAL A 348 4.47 -11.93 -27.95
N ILE A 349 5.50 -11.86 -27.11
CA ILE A 349 5.84 -12.92 -26.14
C ILE A 349 4.82 -12.94 -25.01
N ARG A 350 4.24 -14.12 -24.79
CA ARG A 350 3.24 -14.35 -23.76
C ARG A 350 3.67 -15.37 -22.68
N ALA A 351 4.61 -16.26 -23.01
CA ALA A 351 5.12 -17.26 -22.09
C ALA A 351 6.65 -17.31 -22.12
N ILE A 352 7.28 -17.33 -20.94
CA ILE A 352 8.73 -17.43 -20.78
C ILE A 352 9.05 -18.62 -19.89
N PHE A 353 9.91 -19.53 -20.38
CA PHE A 353 10.41 -20.69 -19.65
C PHE A 353 11.80 -20.38 -19.12
N SER A 354 12.01 -20.45 -17.81
CA SER A 354 13.26 -20.05 -17.20
C SER A 354 13.69 -20.91 -16.03
N VAL A 355 15.02 -21.05 -15.87
CA VAL A 355 15.68 -21.67 -14.73
C VAL A 355 16.64 -20.65 -14.13
N ASN A 356 16.29 -20.05 -13.04
CA ASN A 356 17.10 -19.09 -12.25
C ASN A 356 17.69 -17.87 -13.01
N ALA A 357 17.64 -17.84 -14.33
CA ALA A 357 18.33 -16.82 -15.14
C ALA A 357 17.69 -15.42 -15.08
N LEU A 358 16.43 -15.33 -14.65
CA LEU A 358 15.66 -14.08 -14.57
C LEU A 358 15.43 -13.60 -13.12
N ASN A 359 16.11 -14.24 -12.17
CA ASN A 359 15.99 -13.86 -10.76
C ASN A 359 16.64 -12.49 -10.47
N GLU A 360 17.59 -12.06 -11.29
CA GLU A 360 18.32 -10.80 -11.10
C GLU A 360 18.45 -10.03 -12.41
N GLY A 361 18.45 -8.69 -12.28
CA GLY A 361 18.67 -7.80 -13.43
C GLY A 361 17.54 -7.71 -14.45
N TRP A 362 16.44 -8.42 -14.24
CA TRP A 362 15.29 -8.43 -15.13
C TRP A 362 14.18 -7.55 -14.58
N ASP A 363 13.74 -6.59 -15.38
CA ASP A 363 12.70 -5.64 -15.01
C ASP A 363 11.58 -5.66 -16.05
N VAL A 364 10.56 -6.49 -15.78
CA VAL A 364 9.38 -6.63 -16.63
C VAL A 364 8.12 -6.38 -15.80
N LEU A 365 7.44 -5.29 -16.10
CA LEU A 365 6.25 -4.82 -15.39
C LEU A 365 4.99 -5.56 -15.85
N SER A 366 5.00 -6.08 -17.09
CA SER A 366 3.92 -6.90 -17.68
C SER A 366 3.92 -8.36 -17.21
N LEU A 367 4.77 -8.76 -16.26
CA LEU A 367 4.69 -10.05 -15.58
C LEU A 367 3.50 -10.07 -14.62
N PHE A 368 2.51 -10.92 -14.91
CA PHE A 368 1.29 -11.03 -14.10
C PHE A 368 1.06 -12.40 -13.48
N ASP A 369 1.70 -13.43 -14.04
CA ASP A 369 1.52 -14.80 -13.56
C ASP A 369 2.88 -15.52 -13.56
N ILE A 370 3.16 -16.26 -12.48
CA ILE A 370 4.28 -17.19 -12.39
C ILE A 370 3.73 -18.58 -12.12
N ILE A 371 4.14 -19.57 -12.90
CA ILE A 371 3.81 -20.98 -12.68
C ILE A 371 5.07 -21.71 -12.22
N HIS A 372 4.97 -22.42 -11.10
CA HIS A 372 6.02 -23.25 -10.55
C HIS A 372 5.51 -24.69 -10.42
N PHE A 373 5.89 -25.59 -11.36
CA PHE A 373 5.41 -26.96 -11.38
C PHE A 373 6.10 -27.89 -10.39
N ASP A 374 7.37 -27.64 -10.14
CA ASP A 374 8.20 -28.52 -9.31
C ASP A 374 8.62 -27.77 -8.05
N ILE A 375 7.94 -28.07 -6.98
CA ILE A 375 8.37 -27.64 -5.66
C ILE A 375 9.16 -28.81 -5.07
N SER A 376 10.46 -28.62 -4.84
CA SER A 376 11.27 -29.62 -4.17
C SER A 376 10.71 -29.87 -2.77
N GLU A 377 10.77 -31.12 -2.31
CA GLU A 377 10.42 -31.50 -0.92
C GLU A 377 11.29 -30.78 0.14
N SER A 378 12.20 -29.91 -0.30
CA SER A 378 12.99 -29.08 0.59
C SER A 378 12.09 -28.11 1.34
N LYS A 379 12.08 -28.23 2.65
CA LYS A 379 11.25 -27.48 3.61
C LYS A 379 11.50 -25.96 3.64
N LYS A 380 12.33 -25.40 2.75
CA LYS A 380 12.69 -23.96 2.76
C LYS A 380 12.37 -23.32 1.43
N VAL A 381 11.54 -22.27 1.47
CA VAL A 381 11.37 -21.35 0.35
C VAL A 381 12.68 -20.63 0.09
N SER A 382 13.11 -20.58 -1.16
CA SER A 382 14.35 -19.91 -1.50
C SER A 382 14.17 -18.39 -1.51
N LEU A 383 15.19 -17.64 -1.12
CA LEU A 383 15.22 -16.18 -1.27
C LEU A 383 14.97 -15.75 -2.74
N GLN A 384 15.34 -16.61 -3.68
CA GLN A 384 15.12 -16.41 -5.11
C GLN A 384 13.62 -16.43 -5.49
N ASP A 385 12.81 -17.27 -4.83
CA ASP A 385 11.35 -17.30 -5.04
C ASP A 385 10.73 -16.00 -4.55
N ILE A 386 11.14 -15.54 -3.39
CA ILE A 386 10.67 -14.28 -2.80
C ILE A 386 11.03 -13.08 -3.68
N GLN A 387 12.26 -13.01 -4.16
CA GLN A 387 12.70 -11.95 -5.07
C GLN A 387 11.92 -11.98 -6.39
N LEU A 388 11.61 -13.16 -6.90
CA LEU A 388 10.85 -13.33 -8.13
C LEU A 388 9.38 -12.87 -7.95
N ILE A 389 8.76 -13.19 -6.82
CA ILE A 389 7.43 -12.72 -6.44
C ILE A 389 7.44 -11.19 -6.32
N GLY A 390 8.43 -10.60 -5.67
CA GLY A 390 8.60 -9.14 -5.56
C GLY A 390 8.73 -8.46 -6.94
N ARG A 391 9.33 -9.12 -7.93
CA ARG A 391 9.38 -8.61 -9.33
C ARG A 391 8.01 -8.69 -10.01
N GLY A 392 7.30 -9.81 -9.86
CA GLY A 392 5.94 -9.97 -10.40
C GLY A 392 4.96 -8.95 -9.81
N ALA A 393 5.15 -8.61 -8.55
CA ALA A 393 4.32 -7.64 -7.85
C ALA A 393 4.54 -6.17 -8.30
N ARG A 394 5.54 -5.84 -9.10
CA ARG A 394 5.71 -4.49 -9.64
C ARG A 394 4.52 -4.08 -10.48
N LEU A 395 3.97 -2.90 -10.23
CA LEU A 395 2.81 -2.41 -10.97
C LEU A 395 3.17 -2.14 -12.43
N CYS A 396 2.34 -2.64 -13.36
CA CYS A 396 2.41 -2.28 -14.77
C CYS A 396 1.70 -0.93 -14.95
N PRO A 397 2.40 0.16 -15.27
CA PRO A 397 1.77 1.46 -15.37
C PRO A 397 0.82 1.53 -16.56
N TYR A 398 -0.37 2.07 -16.35
CA TYR A 398 -1.33 2.35 -17.42
C TYR A 398 -2.18 3.58 -17.09
N LYS A 399 -2.71 4.22 -18.15
CA LYS A 399 -3.61 5.37 -18.03
C LYS A 399 -5.00 4.95 -18.44
N LEU A 400 -5.96 5.16 -17.57
CA LEU A 400 -7.37 5.02 -17.92
C LEU A 400 -7.81 6.22 -18.78
N PRO A 401 -8.66 6.00 -19.80
CA PRO A 401 -9.30 7.10 -20.51
C PRO A 401 -10.09 7.98 -19.54
N ARG A 402 -10.14 9.28 -19.79
CA ARG A 402 -10.92 10.22 -18.96
C ARG A 402 -12.41 9.86 -18.85
N ALA A 403 -12.95 9.18 -19.87
CA ALA A 403 -14.33 8.71 -19.90
C ALA A 403 -14.56 7.43 -19.09
N TYR A 404 -13.50 6.76 -18.58
CA TYR A 404 -13.65 5.54 -17.79
C TYR A 404 -14.08 5.88 -16.37
N LYS A 405 -15.24 5.36 -15.97
CA LYS A 405 -15.82 5.57 -14.64
C LYS A 405 -15.55 4.31 -13.80
N ILE A 406 -14.95 4.49 -12.64
CA ILE A 406 -14.83 3.42 -11.63
C ILE A 406 -16.06 3.54 -10.74
N SER A 407 -16.91 2.50 -10.72
CA SER A 407 -18.06 2.43 -9.82
C SER A 407 -17.54 2.22 -8.41
N GLN A 408 -17.57 3.23 -7.58
CA GLN A 408 -17.27 3.07 -6.17
C GLN A 408 -18.36 2.19 -5.54
N SER A 409 -17.96 1.14 -4.84
CA SER A 409 -18.89 0.21 -4.20
C SER A 409 -19.80 0.97 -3.24
N GLY A 410 -21.05 1.13 -3.61
CA GLY A 410 -22.11 1.62 -2.75
C GLY A 410 -22.73 2.98 -3.08
N GLY A 411 -22.31 3.68 -4.10
CA GLY A 411 -22.94 4.94 -4.50
C GLY A 411 -24.05 4.75 -5.53
N LEU A 412 -25.29 5.11 -5.20
CA LEU A 412 -26.43 5.12 -6.11
C LEU A 412 -26.40 6.27 -7.13
N PHE A 413 -25.36 7.11 -7.13
CA PHE A 413 -25.30 8.34 -7.93
C PHE A 413 -23.97 8.47 -8.65
N ASP A 414 -24.06 8.40 -9.98
CA ASP A 414 -23.01 8.74 -10.93
C ASP A 414 -22.83 10.26 -11.00
N GLU A 415 -22.04 10.87 -10.14
CA GLU A 415 -21.54 12.20 -10.41
C GLU A 415 -20.30 12.13 -11.30
N GLU A 416 -20.35 12.86 -12.41
CA GLU A 416 -19.30 12.96 -13.42
C GLU A 416 -18.06 13.70 -12.89
N HIS A 417 -17.22 13.04 -12.13
CA HIS A 417 -15.88 13.56 -11.84
C HIS A 417 -14.88 12.82 -12.70
N SER A 418 -14.31 13.51 -13.66
CA SER A 418 -13.18 13.03 -14.46
C SER A 418 -11.90 13.08 -13.62
N TYR A 419 -11.55 11.96 -13.01
CA TYR A 419 -10.28 11.84 -12.28
C TYR A 419 -9.11 11.58 -13.23
N GLU A 420 -8.01 12.30 -13.05
CA GLU A 420 -6.76 11.94 -13.67
C GLU A 420 -6.02 10.96 -12.72
N PHE A 421 -6.20 9.66 -12.97
CA PHE A 421 -5.56 8.63 -12.17
C PHE A 421 -4.04 8.62 -12.39
N ASP A 422 -3.27 8.54 -11.30
CA ASP A 422 -1.83 8.31 -11.37
C ASP A 422 -1.55 6.96 -12.07
N PRO A 423 -0.86 6.97 -13.23
CA PRO A 423 -0.57 5.73 -13.95
C PRO A 423 0.28 4.75 -13.16
N PHE A 424 1.01 5.21 -12.15
CA PHE A 424 1.92 4.42 -11.33
C PHE A 424 1.33 3.91 -10.03
N LYS A 425 0.04 4.19 -9.76
CA LYS A 425 -0.67 3.68 -8.58
C LYS A 425 -1.82 2.78 -8.96
N ARG A 426 -2.17 1.86 -8.03
CA ARG A 426 -3.42 1.10 -8.15
C ARG A 426 -4.61 2.05 -8.12
N LYS A 427 -5.61 1.72 -8.92
CA LYS A 427 -6.80 2.55 -9.13
C LYS A 427 -8.07 1.94 -8.56
N PHE A 428 -8.04 0.62 -8.31
CA PHE A 428 -9.21 -0.17 -7.93
C PHE A 428 -9.21 -0.61 -6.45
N ASP A 429 -8.33 -0.06 -5.60
CA ASP A 429 -8.25 -0.40 -4.18
C ASP A 429 -9.58 -0.16 -3.44
N ASN A 430 -10.29 0.90 -3.82
CA ASN A 430 -11.59 1.27 -3.26
C ASN A 430 -12.79 0.71 -4.07
N ALA A 431 -12.54 -0.08 -5.08
CA ALA A 431 -13.55 -0.65 -5.96
C ALA A 431 -13.30 -2.16 -6.19
N PRO A 432 -13.41 -2.99 -5.14
CA PRO A 432 -13.04 -4.41 -5.18
C PRO A 432 -13.89 -5.23 -6.18
N HIS A 433 -15.07 -4.75 -6.55
CA HIS A 433 -15.96 -5.42 -7.49
C HIS A 433 -15.75 -5.00 -8.96
N GLU A 434 -14.87 -4.06 -9.22
CA GLU A 434 -14.55 -3.64 -10.57
C GLU A 434 -13.71 -4.68 -11.33
N HIS A 435 -14.07 -4.94 -12.58
CA HIS A 435 -13.35 -5.87 -13.45
C HIS A 435 -11.86 -5.49 -13.60
N GLY A 436 -11.55 -4.18 -13.57
CA GLY A 436 -10.21 -3.65 -13.75
C GLY A 436 -9.21 -4.05 -12.68
N ARG A 437 -9.66 -4.47 -11.49
CA ARG A 437 -8.77 -4.90 -10.41
C ARG A 437 -7.85 -6.05 -10.82
N ILE A 438 -8.25 -6.88 -11.78
CA ILE A 438 -7.38 -7.95 -12.30
C ILE A 438 -6.10 -7.41 -12.97
N LEU A 439 -6.09 -6.17 -13.47
CA LEU A 439 -4.89 -5.50 -14.00
C LEU A 439 -3.89 -5.10 -12.90
N GLU A 440 -4.33 -5.13 -11.66
CA GLU A 440 -3.55 -4.73 -10.49
C GLU A 440 -3.27 -5.92 -9.57
N THR A 441 -3.52 -7.15 -10.06
CA THR A 441 -3.30 -8.40 -9.32
C THR A 441 -2.30 -9.28 -10.05
N PHE A 442 -1.32 -9.79 -9.30
CA PHE A 442 -0.32 -10.76 -9.72
C PHE A 442 -0.60 -12.10 -9.07
N PHE A 443 -0.50 -13.20 -9.81
CA PHE A 443 -0.70 -14.54 -9.28
C PHE A 443 0.55 -15.41 -9.36
N TYR A 444 0.86 -16.07 -8.24
CA TYR A 444 1.87 -17.13 -8.16
C TYR A 444 1.15 -18.49 -8.07
N HIS A 445 1.28 -19.30 -9.14
CA HIS A 445 0.63 -20.59 -9.28
C HIS A 445 1.62 -21.71 -8.92
N PHE A 446 1.24 -22.62 -8.05
CA PHE A 446 2.11 -23.71 -7.63
C PHE A 446 1.34 -24.99 -7.32
N VAL A 447 2.05 -26.13 -7.37
CA VAL A 447 1.52 -27.43 -6.94
C VAL A 447 1.61 -27.50 -5.42
N LYS A 448 0.49 -27.75 -4.75
CA LYS A 448 0.44 -27.85 -3.28
C LYS A 448 1.21 -29.09 -2.81
N THR A 449 2.27 -28.92 -2.07
CA THR A 449 3.02 -29.99 -1.41
C THR A 449 3.26 -29.67 0.06
N GLY A 450 2.72 -30.51 0.95
CA GLY A 450 2.99 -30.49 2.40
C GLY A 450 3.05 -29.10 3.04
N THR A 451 4.15 -28.78 3.68
CA THR A 451 4.38 -27.52 4.43
C THR A 451 4.89 -26.35 3.56
N PHE A 452 4.92 -26.50 2.22
CA PHE A 452 5.45 -25.43 1.36
C PHE A 452 4.65 -24.13 1.44
N LEU A 453 3.33 -24.22 1.48
CA LEU A 453 2.46 -23.05 1.59
C LEU A 453 2.75 -22.25 2.88
N ASP A 454 2.87 -22.97 4.01
CA ASP A 454 3.15 -22.36 5.31
C ASP A 454 4.52 -21.67 5.32
N ASN A 455 5.52 -22.36 4.77
CA ASN A 455 6.87 -21.80 4.65
C ASN A 455 6.95 -20.61 3.70
N LEU A 456 6.18 -20.63 2.59
CA LEU A 456 6.10 -19.53 1.66
C LEU A 456 5.42 -18.32 2.31
N GLN A 457 4.29 -18.53 2.97
CA GLN A 457 3.60 -17.48 3.70
C GLN A 457 4.48 -16.86 4.78
N TYR A 458 5.18 -17.72 5.56
CA TYR A 458 6.12 -17.25 6.58
C TYR A 458 7.25 -16.40 5.98
N ALA A 459 7.89 -16.89 4.92
CA ALA A 459 8.99 -16.18 4.28
C ALA A 459 8.57 -14.86 3.64
N LEU A 460 7.36 -14.81 3.08
CA LEU A 460 6.79 -13.58 2.51
C LEU A 460 6.35 -12.58 3.58
N LEU A 461 5.91 -13.08 4.74
CA LEU A 461 5.63 -12.26 5.92
C LEU A 461 6.90 -11.62 6.47
N ASP A 462 7.98 -12.41 6.60
CA ASP A 462 9.28 -11.94 7.11
C ASP A 462 9.89 -10.86 6.20
N GLU A 463 9.74 -11.00 4.89
CA GLU A 463 10.18 -10.01 3.89
C GLU A 463 9.15 -8.88 3.65
N GLY A 464 8.01 -8.90 4.33
CA GLY A 464 6.99 -7.87 4.22
C GLY A 464 6.24 -7.83 2.87
N ILE A 465 6.27 -8.91 2.09
CA ILE A 465 5.58 -9.00 0.79
C ILE A 465 4.10 -9.30 0.97
N VAL A 466 3.75 -10.11 1.98
CA VAL A 466 2.37 -10.45 2.36
C VAL A 466 2.16 -10.09 3.81
N ASN A 467 0.99 -9.56 4.11
CA ASN A 467 0.78 -8.95 5.41
C ASN A 467 0.56 -9.93 6.56
N LYS A 468 0.04 -11.17 6.33
CA LYS A 468 -0.27 -12.11 7.45
C LYS A 468 -0.92 -13.40 6.94
N SER A 469 -0.69 -14.55 7.60
CA SER A 469 -1.53 -15.73 7.41
C SER A 469 -2.92 -15.45 7.96
N MET A 470 -3.95 -15.87 7.26
CA MET A 470 -5.34 -15.60 7.63
C MET A 470 -6.09 -16.92 7.84
N GLU A 471 -6.72 -17.04 8.98
CA GLU A 471 -7.62 -18.15 9.27
C GLU A 471 -9.06 -17.70 8.99
N LYS A 472 -9.78 -18.45 8.18
CA LYS A 472 -11.16 -18.15 7.83
C LYS A 472 -12.12 -18.64 8.92
N ARG A 473 -13.03 -17.78 9.33
CA ARG A 473 -14.22 -18.12 10.11
C ARG A 473 -15.46 -17.62 9.36
N THR A 474 -16.54 -18.36 9.42
CA THR A 474 -17.83 -17.95 8.82
C THR A 474 -18.80 -17.61 9.92
N ILE A 475 -19.35 -16.40 9.88
CA ILE A 475 -20.46 -15.96 10.73
C ILE A 475 -21.72 -15.85 9.89
N LYS A 476 -22.88 -16.13 10.52
CA LYS A 476 -24.19 -16.10 9.85
C LYS A 476 -25.12 -15.17 10.60
N LEU A 477 -25.92 -14.42 9.87
CA LEU A 477 -27.03 -13.70 10.48
C LEU A 477 -28.06 -14.70 11.02
N LYS A 478 -28.55 -14.45 12.22
CA LYS A 478 -29.56 -15.32 12.86
C LYS A 478 -30.91 -15.22 12.16
N SER A 479 -31.67 -16.31 12.20
CA SER A 479 -33.00 -16.38 11.61
C SER A 479 -33.95 -15.32 12.14
N GLU A 480 -33.86 -15.02 13.43
CA GLU A 480 -34.66 -14.01 14.12
C GLU A 480 -34.40 -12.62 13.51
N PHE A 481 -33.14 -12.27 13.31
CA PHE A 481 -32.78 -11.00 12.69
C PHE A 481 -33.18 -10.95 11.21
N LEU A 482 -32.93 -12.01 10.43
CA LEU A 482 -33.28 -12.08 9.01
C LEU A 482 -34.81 -11.95 8.79
N ASN A 483 -35.61 -12.40 9.75
CA ASN A 483 -37.07 -12.32 9.68
C ASN A 483 -37.66 -11.04 10.28
N SER A 484 -36.83 -10.21 10.94
CA SER A 484 -37.24 -8.94 11.55
C SER A 484 -37.63 -7.88 10.53
N GLU A 485 -38.47 -6.93 10.92
CA GLU A 485 -38.80 -5.75 10.11
C GLU A 485 -37.53 -4.89 9.94
N THR A 486 -36.68 -4.85 10.96
CA THR A 486 -35.36 -4.13 10.91
C THR A 486 -34.49 -4.60 9.76
N TYR A 487 -34.35 -5.91 9.55
CA TYR A 487 -33.54 -6.39 8.43
C TYR A 487 -34.22 -6.19 7.07
N ARG A 488 -35.53 -6.36 7.00
CA ARG A 488 -36.29 -6.29 5.74
C ARG A 488 -36.52 -4.88 5.23
N LYS A 489 -36.77 -3.94 6.12
CA LYS A 489 -37.14 -2.55 5.79
C LYS A 489 -36.17 -1.51 6.35
N GLY A 490 -35.30 -1.90 7.29
CA GLY A 490 -34.34 -1.00 7.90
C GLY A 490 -33.26 -0.58 6.94
N PHE A 491 -32.57 0.49 7.28
CA PHE A 491 -31.53 1.11 6.47
C PHE A 491 -30.37 1.59 7.34
N VAL A 492 -29.25 1.87 6.71
CA VAL A 492 -28.12 2.58 7.30
C VAL A 492 -27.89 3.87 6.53
N LEU A 493 -27.49 4.90 7.26
CA LEU A 493 -27.13 6.19 6.68
C LEU A 493 -25.67 6.14 6.24
N VAL A 494 -25.42 6.43 4.98
CA VAL A 494 -24.08 6.47 4.36
C VAL A 494 -23.83 7.85 3.78
N ASN A 495 -22.57 8.32 3.80
CA ASN A 495 -22.15 9.52 3.13
C ASN A 495 -21.12 9.21 2.03
N GLN A 496 -20.77 10.20 1.24
CA GLN A 496 -19.86 10.06 0.10
C GLN A 496 -18.53 10.77 0.37
N GLN A 497 -17.49 10.32 -0.30
CA GLN A 497 -16.21 11.01 -0.34
C GLN A 497 -16.24 12.08 -1.44
N LEU A 498 -15.88 13.30 -1.07
CA LEU A 498 -15.80 14.45 -1.99
C LEU A 498 -14.34 14.85 -2.20
N HIS A 499 -13.98 15.15 -3.43
CA HIS A 499 -12.64 15.61 -3.79
C HIS A 499 -12.63 17.12 -4.02
N ARG A 500 -11.60 17.77 -3.47
CA ARG A 500 -11.37 19.19 -3.65
C ARG A 500 -10.83 19.49 -5.05
N SER A 501 -11.38 20.48 -5.71
CA SER A 501 -10.91 20.93 -7.03
C SER A 501 -9.76 21.93 -6.97
N LYS A 502 -9.70 22.81 -5.96
CA LYS A 502 -8.66 23.83 -5.76
C LYS A 502 -8.61 24.31 -4.31
N THR A 503 -7.40 24.68 -3.82
CA THR A 503 -7.22 25.37 -2.53
C THR A 503 -7.59 26.86 -2.68
N THR A 504 -8.35 27.40 -1.74
CA THR A 504 -8.79 28.81 -1.73
C THR A 504 -7.85 29.69 -0.89
N ASP A 505 -7.82 30.98 -1.17
CA ASP A 505 -7.04 31.96 -0.38
C ASP A 505 -7.46 32.00 1.10
N THR A 506 -8.76 31.81 1.37
CA THR A 506 -9.30 31.75 2.74
C THR A 506 -8.72 30.55 3.51
N GLU A 507 -8.56 29.39 2.85
CA GLU A 507 -7.97 28.20 3.46
C GLU A 507 -6.47 28.37 3.67
N ILE A 508 -5.78 29.03 2.74
CA ILE A 508 -4.37 29.37 2.88
C ILE A 508 -4.19 30.24 4.12
N ASP A 509 -4.98 31.28 4.28
CA ASP A 509 -4.95 32.17 5.43
C ASP A 509 -5.27 31.42 6.75
N ALA A 510 -6.30 30.59 6.78
CA ALA A 510 -6.65 29.80 7.95
C ALA A 510 -5.55 28.79 8.35
N THR A 511 -4.79 28.30 7.37
CA THR A 511 -3.73 27.31 7.60
C THR A 511 -2.42 27.95 8.02
N PHE A 512 -1.98 28.99 7.31
CA PHE A 512 -0.62 29.53 7.45
C PHE A 512 -0.54 30.83 8.25
N ARG A 513 -1.60 31.66 8.35
CA ARG A 513 -1.65 32.84 9.21
C ARG A 513 -2.14 32.49 10.61
N ARG A 514 -1.33 31.75 11.34
CA ARG A 514 -1.65 31.30 12.70
C ARG A 514 -0.42 31.21 13.59
N GLU A 515 -0.70 31.18 14.89
CA GLU A 515 0.34 31.04 15.92
C GLU A 515 0.73 29.58 16.13
N ILE A 516 2.04 29.32 16.20
CA ILE A 516 2.62 28.04 16.63
C ILE A 516 3.46 28.28 17.89
N LYS A 517 3.25 27.47 18.92
CA LYS A 517 4.05 27.49 20.14
C LYS A 517 5.21 26.53 20.04
N ALA A 518 6.43 27.04 20.04
CA ALA A 518 7.65 26.25 20.00
C ALA A 518 8.51 26.51 21.25
N SER A 519 9.21 25.48 21.73
CA SER A 519 10.08 25.59 22.90
C SER A 519 11.30 24.71 22.77
N THR A 520 12.47 25.20 23.14
CA THR A 520 13.69 24.40 23.25
C THR A 520 13.64 23.33 24.32
N TYR A 521 12.76 23.45 25.31
CA TYR A 521 12.61 22.40 26.35
C TYR A 521 12.10 21.07 25.80
N ARG A 522 11.32 21.10 24.74
CA ARG A 522 10.83 19.87 24.07
C ARG A 522 11.91 19.11 23.32
N LEU A 523 13.09 19.71 23.11
CA LEU A 523 14.21 19.07 22.45
C LEU A 523 15.04 18.17 23.37
N HIS A 524 14.94 18.37 24.70
CA HIS A 524 15.70 17.63 25.71
C HIS A 524 14.79 16.63 26.45
N THR A 525 14.30 15.63 25.78
CA THR A 525 13.52 14.52 26.35
C THR A 525 14.39 13.53 27.12
N ARG A 526 15.16 13.98 28.12
CA ARG A 526 15.62 13.14 29.25
C ARG A 526 14.92 13.64 30.49
N SER A 527 14.35 12.70 31.26
CA SER A 527 13.62 12.98 32.50
C SER A 527 14.38 13.95 33.41
N LEU A 528 13.96 15.20 33.36
CA LEU A 528 14.38 16.22 34.30
C LEU A 528 13.66 15.98 35.64
N THR A 529 14.40 16.09 36.75
CA THR A 529 13.78 16.05 38.09
C THR A 529 12.88 17.26 38.31
N ASP A 530 11.82 17.15 39.14
CA ASP A 530 10.88 18.22 39.43
C ASP A 530 11.58 19.52 39.89
N LYS A 531 12.74 19.44 40.56
CA LYS A 531 13.55 20.59 40.95
C LYS A 531 14.21 21.32 39.78
N GLU A 532 14.58 20.62 38.74
CA GLU A 532 15.16 21.20 37.52
C GLU A 532 14.05 21.82 36.67
N GLN A 533 12.87 21.19 36.60
CA GLN A 533 11.71 21.76 35.92
C GLN A 533 11.26 23.08 36.53
N ASN A 534 11.22 23.18 37.86
CA ASN A 534 10.85 24.42 38.55
C ASN A 534 11.88 25.54 38.39
N LYS A 535 13.19 25.24 38.32
CA LYS A 535 14.23 26.24 38.06
C LYS A 535 14.15 26.76 36.61
N ILE A 536 13.82 25.90 35.67
CA ILE A 536 13.68 26.25 34.27
C ILE A 536 12.45 27.14 34.04
N GLN A 537 11.32 26.90 34.72
CA GLN A 537 10.11 27.72 34.61
C GLN A 537 10.30 29.17 35.09
N ALA A 538 11.21 29.43 36.01
CA ALA A 538 11.45 30.76 36.57
C ALA A 538 12.22 31.74 35.66
N GLY A 539 12.84 31.25 34.57
CA GLY A 539 13.68 32.04 33.66
C GLY A 539 13.26 32.02 32.20
N ILE A 540 11.98 31.65 31.92
CA ILE A 540 11.50 31.53 30.54
C ILE A 540 11.30 32.93 29.93
N GLN A 541 12.00 33.15 28.78
CA GLN A 541 11.79 34.30 27.92
C GLN A 541 10.95 33.87 26.70
N TYR A 542 10.25 34.84 26.12
CA TYR A 542 9.40 34.64 24.94
C TYR A 542 9.83 35.57 23.81
N LYS A 543 9.85 35.05 22.59
CA LYS A 543 10.16 35.81 21.37
C LYS A 543 9.17 35.36 20.27
N THR A 544 8.67 36.33 19.52
CA THR A 544 7.88 36.01 18.30
C THR A 544 8.82 36.02 17.12
N ILE A 545 8.81 34.93 16.35
CA ILE A 545 9.64 34.72 15.17
C ILE A 545 8.83 34.17 14.00
N HIS A 546 9.39 34.30 12.81
CA HIS A 546 8.84 33.71 11.59
C HIS A 546 9.87 32.75 10.96
N LEU A 547 9.40 31.82 10.11
CA LEU A 547 10.28 30.96 9.33
C LEU A 547 10.84 31.75 8.14
N THR A 548 11.85 32.56 8.39
CA THR A 548 12.52 33.43 7.42
C THR A 548 14.03 33.18 7.44
N ASP A 549 14.75 33.75 6.47
CA ASP A 549 16.23 33.67 6.37
C ASP A 549 16.95 34.25 7.58
N GLU A 550 16.29 35.14 8.34
CA GLU A 550 16.86 35.72 9.55
C GLU A 550 17.15 34.65 10.62
N TYR A 551 16.21 33.68 10.78
CA TYR A 551 16.32 32.65 11.82
C TYR A 551 16.63 31.27 11.27
N PHE A 552 16.09 30.94 10.12
CA PHE A 552 16.21 29.63 9.50
C PHE A 552 16.56 29.78 8.02
N SER A 553 17.73 29.31 7.64
CA SER A 553 18.10 29.32 6.21
C SER A 553 17.17 28.37 5.43
N PRO A 554 16.84 28.70 4.16
CA PRO A 554 16.03 27.82 3.30
C PRO A 554 16.58 26.40 3.19
N LEU A 555 17.90 26.23 3.32
CA LEU A 555 18.55 24.92 3.32
C LEU A 555 18.20 24.11 4.57
N ILE A 556 18.15 24.72 5.74
CA ILE A 556 17.76 24.04 6.99
C ILE A 556 16.28 23.64 6.94
N ILE A 557 15.41 24.56 6.47
CA ILE A 557 13.97 24.27 6.30
C ILE A 557 13.78 23.14 5.31
N ARG A 558 14.44 23.19 4.17
CA ARG A 558 14.36 22.13 3.15
C ARG A 558 14.81 20.77 3.71
N LYS A 559 15.91 20.76 4.46
CA LYS A 559 16.42 19.55 5.12
C LYS A 559 15.42 19.04 6.16
N ALA A 560 14.78 19.91 6.92
CA ALA A 560 13.74 19.53 7.88
C ALA A 560 12.52 18.89 7.19
N LEU A 561 12.02 19.49 6.12
CA LEU A 561 10.90 18.95 5.32
C LEU A 561 11.22 17.57 4.73
N MET A 562 12.47 17.36 4.33
CA MET A 562 12.94 16.08 3.79
C MET A 562 13.24 15.04 4.87
N SER A 563 13.53 15.44 6.11
CA SER A 563 13.87 14.57 7.23
C SER A 563 12.64 14.12 8.03
N SER A 564 11.46 14.68 7.75
CA SER A 564 10.23 14.31 8.46
C SER A 564 9.91 12.83 8.19
N GLU A 565 9.72 12.06 9.25
CA GLU A 565 9.45 10.61 9.19
C GLU A 565 8.23 10.24 8.34
N ASN A 566 7.39 11.19 8.02
CA ASN A 566 6.08 11.00 7.43
C ASN A 566 5.96 11.22 5.92
N ASN A 567 6.98 11.50 5.17
CA ASN A 567 6.87 11.83 3.74
C ASN A 567 5.81 12.91 3.38
N PHE A 568 5.11 13.47 4.39
CA PHE A 568 3.99 14.40 4.21
C PHE A 568 4.40 15.63 3.39
N PHE A 569 5.56 16.21 3.72
CA PHE A 569 6.09 17.40 3.04
C PHE A 569 6.82 17.11 1.72
N ARG A 570 6.82 15.87 1.24
CA ARG A 570 7.29 15.59 -0.11
C ARG A 570 6.32 16.18 -1.12
N PHE A 571 6.83 16.79 -2.17
CA PHE A 571 6.01 17.50 -3.14
C PHE A 571 4.87 16.65 -3.71
N ASN A 572 5.14 15.40 -4.06
CA ASN A 572 4.13 14.48 -4.58
C ASN A 572 2.99 14.18 -3.59
N HIS A 573 3.24 14.32 -2.30
CA HIS A 573 2.21 14.17 -1.26
C HIS A 573 1.54 15.51 -0.96
N LEU A 574 2.35 16.56 -0.77
CA LEU A 574 1.89 17.90 -0.42
C LEU A 574 0.93 18.51 -1.44
N LYS A 575 1.18 18.30 -2.75
CA LYS A 575 0.28 18.75 -3.83
C LYS A 575 -1.14 18.16 -3.74
N ASN A 576 -1.30 17.06 -3.00
CA ASN A 576 -2.60 16.47 -2.75
C ASN A 576 -3.39 17.21 -1.67
N HIS A 577 -2.71 17.96 -0.81
CA HIS A 577 -3.33 18.76 0.26
C HIS A 577 -3.45 20.23 -0.14
N ILE A 578 -2.41 20.79 -0.74
CA ILE A 578 -2.42 22.17 -1.23
C ILE A 578 -2.56 22.10 -2.74
N VAL A 579 -3.79 22.00 -3.21
CA VAL A 579 -4.07 21.88 -4.64
C VAL A 579 -3.76 23.20 -5.34
N GLY A 580 -2.85 23.17 -6.31
CA GLY A 580 -2.35 24.34 -7.01
C GLY A 580 -0.94 24.77 -6.64
N ILE A 581 -0.31 24.17 -5.60
CA ILE A 581 1.10 24.42 -5.29
C ILE A 581 2.02 23.91 -6.41
N GLU A 582 2.97 24.71 -6.83
CA GLU A 582 3.85 24.40 -7.97
C GLU A 582 5.18 23.76 -7.55
N SER A 583 5.65 24.03 -6.33
CA SER A 583 6.94 23.51 -5.84
C SER A 583 7.06 23.54 -4.31
N ILE A 584 8.05 22.81 -3.77
CA ILE A 584 8.45 22.93 -2.36
C ILE A 584 9.06 24.31 -2.07
N ASP A 585 9.69 24.94 -3.06
CA ASP A 585 10.24 26.28 -2.90
C ASP A 585 9.13 27.30 -2.63
N GLU A 586 8.00 27.16 -3.30
CA GLU A 586 6.81 27.99 -3.03
C GLU A 586 6.32 27.82 -1.59
N LEU A 587 6.31 26.61 -1.05
CA LEU A 587 5.96 26.38 0.35
C LEU A 587 6.92 27.11 1.29
N ILE A 588 8.24 27.02 1.04
CA ILE A 588 9.30 27.60 1.88
C ILE A 588 9.28 29.13 1.81
N GLU A 589 9.14 29.69 0.63
CA GLU A 589 9.32 31.13 0.38
C GLU A 589 8.02 31.92 0.60
N LYS A 590 6.85 31.32 0.36
CA LYS A 590 5.56 32.04 0.37
C LYS A 590 4.68 31.68 1.56
N TYR A 591 4.56 30.40 1.91
CA TYR A 591 3.56 29.97 2.88
C TYR A 591 4.12 29.80 4.30
N LEU A 592 5.24 29.10 4.46
CA LEU A 592 5.82 28.89 5.80
C LEU A 592 6.17 30.17 6.54
N PRO A 593 6.64 31.25 5.90
CA PRO A 593 6.92 32.50 6.58
C PRO A 593 5.70 33.21 7.15
N LEU A 594 4.49 32.84 6.75
CA LEU A 594 3.24 33.40 7.29
C LEU A 594 2.92 32.93 8.71
N TYR A 595 3.53 31.84 9.20
CA TYR A 595 3.36 31.39 10.56
C TYR A 595 4.02 32.37 11.56
N GLU A 596 3.25 32.73 12.60
CA GLU A 596 3.78 33.39 13.79
C GLU A 596 4.17 32.32 14.81
N ILE A 597 5.46 32.24 15.15
CA ILE A 597 6.00 31.25 16.06
C ILE A 597 6.31 31.92 17.39
N LYS A 598 5.52 31.60 18.44
CA LYS A 598 5.83 31.99 19.82
C LYS A 598 6.88 31.04 20.39
N TYR A 599 8.12 31.47 20.31
CA TYR A 599 9.27 30.74 20.77
C TYR A 599 9.58 31.06 22.24
N SER A 600 9.63 30.02 23.06
CA SER A 600 10.01 30.12 24.49
C SER A 600 11.38 29.45 24.70
N TYR A 601 12.25 30.16 25.45
CA TYR A 601 13.61 29.73 25.72
C TYR A 601 14.08 30.13 27.11
N SER A 602 15.11 29.46 27.64
CA SER A 602 15.80 29.87 28.86
C SER A 602 17.02 30.73 28.53
N GLU A 603 17.56 31.40 29.55
CA GLU A 603 18.77 32.19 29.45
C GLU A 603 19.92 31.46 28.73
N GLY A 604 20.53 32.05 27.70
CA GLY A 604 21.59 31.46 26.90
C GLY A 604 21.13 30.48 25.78
N LYS A 605 19.85 30.42 25.47
CA LYS A 605 19.30 29.53 24.38
C LYS A 605 18.32 30.24 23.45
N ASP A 606 18.57 31.55 23.20
CA ASP A 606 17.81 32.25 22.15
C ASP A 606 18.06 31.60 20.76
N ILE A 607 17.14 31.79 19.85
CA ILE A 607 17.17 31.19 18.51
C ILE A 607 18.45 31.53 17.75
N ASP A 608 19.01 32.72 17.98
CA ASP A 608 20.27 33.16 17.36
C ASP A 608 21.49 32.38 17.88
N GLN A 609 21.38 31.78 19.06
CA GLN A 609 22.42 30.98 19.71
C GLN A 609 22.30 29.48 19.43
N LEU A 610 21.18 29.07 18.74
CA LEU A 610 21.00 27.67 18.35
C LEU A 610 21.90 27.33 17.17
N GLU A 611 22.57 26.20 17.27
CA GLU A 611 23.31 25.65 16.16
C GLU A 611 22.39 25.06 15.09
N ALA A 612 22.92 24.80 13.88
CA ALA A 612 22.13 24.30 12.74
C ALA A 612 21.41 22.98 13.05
N HIS A 613 22.01 22.08 13.84
CA HIS A 613 21.39 20.83 14.23
C HIS A 613 20.26 21.01 15.25
N GLU A 614 20.37 21.96 16.20
CA GLU A 614 19.32 22.31 17.17
C GLU A 614 18.15 22.98 16.45
N LYS A 615 18.40 23.88 15.49
CA LYS A 615 17.37 24.48 14.62
C LYS A 615 16.64 23.41 13.80
N LEU A 616 17.37 22.43 13.27
CA LEU A 616 16.78 21.29 12.54
C LEU A 616 15.86 20.44 13.44
N GLN A 617 16.30 20.13 14.67
CA GLN A 617 15.49 19.40 15.65
C GLN A 617 14.24 20.19 16.05
N LEU A 618 14.32 21.50 16.23
CA LEU A 618 13.17 22.35 16.53
C LEU A 618 12.14 22.32 15.38
N LEU A 619 12.61 22.41 14.15
CA LEU A 619 11.73 22.29 12.98
C LEU A 619 11.06 20.93 12.89
N VAL A 620 11.82 19.84 12.94
CA VAL A 620 11.31 18.48 12.73
C VAL A 620 10.45 18.02 13.91
N GLY A 621 10.86 18.30 15.15
CA GLY A 621 10.20 17.77 16.34
C GLY A 621 9.05 18.63 16.88
N VAL A 622 8.97 19.92 16.53
CA VAL A 622 7.97 20.82 17.11
C VAL A 622 7.18 21.59 16.06
N ILE A 623 7.83 22.28 15.12
CA ILE A 623 7.16 23.22 14.22
C ILE A 623 6.43 22.45 13.09
N LEU A 624 7.12 21.60 12.36
CA LEU A 624 6.53 20.88 11.22
C LEU A 624 5.36 19.95 11.59
N PRO A 625 5.34 19.28 12.75
CA PRO A 625 4.16 18.55 13.20
C PRO A 625 2.92 19.42 13.34
N GLU A 626 3.04 20.65 13.84
CA GLU A 626 1.92 21.59 13.92
C GLU A 626 1.50 22.15 12.55
N VAL A 627 2.47 22.42 11.68
CA VAL A 627 2.21 22.77 10.27
C VAL A 627 1.40 21.67 9.59
N ARG A 628 1.83 20.42 9.75
CA ARG A 628 1.13 19.25 9.20
C ARG A 628 -0.31 19.18 9.71
N LYS A 629 -0.51 19.25 11.02
CA LYS A 629 -1.87 19.23 11.62
C LYS A 629 -2.75 20.36 11.06
N ALA A 630 -2.16 21.53 10.81
CA ALA A 630 -2.89 22.65 10.24
C ALA A 630 -3.31 22.39 8.79
N ILE A 631 -2.40 21.87 7.97
CA ILE A 631 -2.70 21.50 6.58
C ILE A 631 -3.76 20.40 6.54
N ASP A 632 -3.60 19.31 7.31
CA ASP A 632 -4.56 18.21 7.38
C ASP A 632 -5.95 18.69 7.81
N ARG A 633 -6.03 19.69 8.68
CA ARG A 633 -7.29 20.23 9.19
C ARG A 633 -8.00 21.19 8.24
N HIS A 634 -7.25 22.06 7.57
CA HIS A 634 -7.80 23.15 6.77
C HIS A 634 -7.73 22.96 5.27
N MET A 635 -6.87 22.05 4.80
CA MET A 635 -6.64 21.77 3.37
C MET A 635 -6.69 20.27 3.03
N PRO A 636 -7.67 19.50 3.47
CA PRO A 636 -7.76 18.13 3.03
C PRO A 636 -8.07 18.08 1.54
N GLN A 637 -7.38 17.23 0.78
CA GLN A 637 -7.71 17.00 -0.63
C GLN A 637 -9.09 16.38 -0.78
N ILE A 638 -9.45 15.57 0.20
CA ILE A 638 -10.64 14.75 0.23
C ILE A 638 -11.41 15.10 1.51
N THR A 639 -12.72 15.28 1.37
CA THR A 639 -13.63 15.48 2.51
C THR A 639 -14.76 14.47 2.43
N GLY A 640 -15.43 14.18 3.53
CA GLY A 640 -16.70 13.48 3.51
C GLY A 640 -17.84 14.45 3.22
N SER A 641 -18.86 13.99 2.54
CA SER A 641 -20.10 14.74 2.39
C SER A 641 -20.79 14.87 3.75
N HIS A 642 -21.40 16.04 4.02
CA HIS A 642 -22.34 16.23 5.12
C HIS A 642 -23.73 15.66 4.80
N ILE A 643 -23.98 15.26 3.54
CA ILE A 643 -25.22 14.65 3.09
C ILE A 643 -25.14 13.15 3.29
N PHE A 644 -26.03 12.62 4.10
CA PHE A 644 -26.20 11.20 4.33
C PHE A 644 -27.42 10.68 3.59
N ARG A 645 -27.35 9.44 3.11
CA ARG A 645 -28.44 8.80 2.37
C ARG A 645 -28.73 7.40 2.93
N PRO A 646 -30.00 6.99 2.98
CA PRO A 646 -30.34 5.66 3.44
C PRO A 646 -29.95 4.61 2.42
N LYS A 647 -29.43 3.48 2.92
CA LYS A 647 -29.14 2.27 2.16
C LYS A 647 -29.68 1.07 2.91
N SER A 648 -30.37 0.14 2.24
CA SER A 648 -31.01 -0.96 2.93
C SER A 648 -30.01 -1.85 3.69
N LEU A 649 -30.34 -2.26 4.91
CA LEU A 649 -29.53 -3.16 5.73
C LEU A 649 -29.21 -4.45 4.99
N SER A 650 -30.20 -5.04 4.30
CA SER A 650 -30.03 -6.27 3.54
C SER A 650 -29.07 -6.16 2.35
N SER A 651 -28.84 -4.93 1.84
CA SER A 651 -27.85 -4.70 0.77
C SER A 651 -26.43 -4.60 1.28
N ILE A 652 -26.24 -4.32 2.57
CA ILE A 652 -24.92 -4.13 3.22
C ILE A 652 -24.51 -5.39 3.96
N PHE A 653 -25.39 -5.91 4.84
CA PHE A 653 -25.06 -7.06 5.67
C PHE A 653 -25.59 -8.34 5.00
N GLN A 654 -24.68 -9.18 4.53
CA GLN A 654 -25.00 -10.45 3.88
C GLN A 654 -25.38 -11.53 4.91
N GLN A 655 -26.19 -12.51 4.49
CA GLN A 655 -26.65 -13.60 5.36
C GLN A 655 -25.50 -14.44 5.94
N GLU A 656 -24.48 -14.65 5.15
CA GLU A 656 -23.23 -15.33 5.57
C GLU A 656 -22.05 -14.45 5.25
N LYS A 657 -21.13 -14.34 6.19
CA LYS A 657 -19.90 -13.58 6.02
C LYS A 657 -18.69 -14.37 6.45
N ASN A 658 -17.67 -14.31 5.61
CA ASN A 658 -16.36 -14.85 5.92
C ASN A 658 -15.51 -13.76 6.54
N ILE A 659 -15.03 -14.00 7.74
CA ILE A 659 -14.05 -13.16 8.42
C ILE A 659 -12.68 -13.86 8.41
N TYR A 660 -11.64 -13.07 8.38
CA TYR A 660 -10.28 -13.57 8.24
C TYR A 660 -9.44 -13.10 9.41
N LEU A 661 -9.00 -14.08 10.20
CA LEU A 661 -8.23 -13.87 11.40
C LEU A 661 -6.75 -13.92 11.05
N VAL A 662 -6.01 -12.96 11.53
CA VAL A 662 -4.64 -12.71 11.13
C VAL A 662 -3.68 -13.25 12.17
N SER A 663 -2.78 -14.17 11.79
CA SER A 663 -1.73 -14.68 12.66
C SER A 663 -0.44 -13.88 12.51
N TYR A 664 0.36 -13.81 13.56
CA TYR A 664 1.60 -13.02 13.63
C TYR A 664 2.82 -13.94 13.77
N PRO A 665 3.98 -13.58 13.16
CA PRO A 665 5.22 -14.29 13.44
C PRO A 665 5.58 -14.18 14.93
N ALA A 666 5.76 -15.30 15.58
CA ALA A 666 6.20 -15.38 16.97
C ALA A 666 7.63 -15.90 17.04
N GLY A 667 8.48 -15.28 17.85
CA GLY A 667 9.85 -15.70 18.11
C GLY A 667 9.94 -16.72 19.23
N ASN A 668 11.02 -17.52 19.23
CA ASN A 668 11.43 -18.31 20.37
C ASN A 668 12.21 -17.43 21.38
N GLU A 669 12.59 -18.01 22.52
CA GLU A 669 13.38 -17.32 23.55
C GLU A 669 14.72 -16.74 23.05
N ASN A 670 15.20 -17.18 21.89
CA ASN A 670 16.45 -16.71 21.26
C ASN A 670 16.19 -15.61 20.20
N GLY A 671 14.96 -15.12 20.04
CA GLY A 671 14.60 -14.10 19.06
C GLY A 671 14.46 -14.61 17.61
N GLU A 672 14.56 -15.92 17.37
CA GLU A 672 14.30 -16.50 16.04
C GLU A 672 12.80 -16.65 15.83
N LYS A 673 12.28 -16.08 14.74
CA LYS A 673 10.88 -16.18 14.34
C LYS A 673 10.61 -17.59 13.78
N THR A 674 10.18 -18.51 14.62
CA THR A 674 10.03 -19.93 14.26
C THR A 674 8.57 -20.42 14.25
N SER A 675 7.63 -19.61 14.70
CA SER A 675 6.23 -19.98 14.81
C SER A 675 5.31 -18.81 14.41
N ILE A 676 4.04 -19.10 14.20
CA ILE A 676 3.00 -18.11 13.97
C ILE A 676 2.10 -18.09 15.19
N ALA A 677 1.94 -16.93 15.84
CA ALA A 677 1.00 -16.75 16.92
C ALA A 677 -0.43 -16.58 16.36
N PRO A 678 -1.44 -17.22 16.98
CA PRO A 678 -2.81 -17.01 16.59
C PRO A 678 -3.24 -15.55 16.78
N ASP A 679 -4.21 -15.11 15.96
CA ASP A 679 -4.88 -13.83 16.15
C ASP A 679 -5.59 -13.80 17.53
N GLU A 680 -5.59 -12.65 18.20
CA GLU A 680 -6.36 -12.43 19.44
C GLU A 680 -7.85 -12.72 19.24
N ARG A 681 -8.33 -12.58 18.01
CA ARG A 681 -9.71 -12.87 17.59
C ARG A 681 -9.97 -14.36 17.30
N ALA A 682 -8.97 -15.23 17.42
CA ALA A 682 -9.09 -16.64 17.00
C ALA A 682 -10.16 -17.42 17.78
N GLN A 683 -10.43 -17.06 19.05
CA GLN A 683 -11.43 -17.70 19.86
C GLN A 683 -12.80 -17.03 19.72
N ALA A 684 -13.83 -17.85 19.47
CA ALA A 684 -15.21 -17.45 19.51
C ALA A 684 -15.62 -16.96 20.89
N GLN A 685 -16.49 -15.95 21.00
CA GLN A 685 -16.90 -15.40 22.29
C GLN A 685 -17.74 -16.40 23.10
N SER A 686 -18.62 -17.16 22.44
CA SER A 686 -19.49 -18.13 23.11
C SER A 686 -18.72 -19.27 23.78
N SER A 687 -17.57 -19.64 23.25
CA SER A 687 -16.70 -20.72 23.76
C SER A 687 -15.32 -20.22 24.22
N HIS A 688 -15.22 -18.98 24.64
CA HIS A 688 -13.94 -18.38 25.03
C HIS A 688 -13.43 -18.98 26.36
N ASP A 689 -12.12 -19.31 26.41
CA ASP A 689 -11.49 -19.90 27.59
C ASP A 689 -11.45 -18.97 28.81
N ASN A 690 -11.34 -17.65 28.56
CA ASN A 690 -11.39 -16.65 29.62
C ASN A 690 -12.84 -16.30 29.98
N PRO A 691 -13.32 -16.58 31.21
CA PRO A 691 -14.67 -16.27 31.67
C PRO A 691 -15.05 -14.78 31.59
N ASP A 692 -14.05 -13.89 31.70
CA ASP A 692 -14.30 -12.44 31.61
C ASP A 692 -14.70 -12.00 30.20
N LEU A 693 -14.33 -12.79 29.18
CA LEU A 693 -14.63 -12.54 27.77
C LEU A 693 -15.77 -13.41 27.24
N GLN A 694 -16.02 -14.55 27.90
CA GLN A 694 -17.05 -15.48 27.49
C GLN A 694 -18.45 -14.88 27.63
N PHE A 695 -19.24 -15.02 26.58
CA PHE A 695 -20.65 -14.68 26.55
C PHE A 695 -21.36 -15.50 25.44
N ASP A 696 -22.51 -16.09 25.75
CA ASP A 696 -23.28 -16.84 24.77
C ASP A 696 -24.04 -15.89 23.84
N VAL A 697 -23.38 -15.50 22.76
CA VAL A 697 -23.96 -14.60 21.76
C VAL A 697 -25.03 -15.28 20.90
N GLU A 698 -25.03 -16.63 20.82
CA GLU A 698 -26.02 -17.38 20.06
C GLU A 698 -27.39 -17.30 20.74
N ALA A 699 -27.42 -17.36 22.08
CA ALA A 699 -28.65 -17.23 22.86
C ALA A 699 -29.17 -15.78 22.95
N ALA A 700 -28.37 -14.77 22.63
CA ALA A 700 -28.75 -13.37 22.70
C ALA A 700 -29.62 -12.94 21.51
N ASP A 701 -30.92 -12.75 21.70
CA ASP A 701 -31.89 -12.37 20.66
C ASP A 701 -31.62 -11.00 20.01
N TRP A 702 -30.90 -10.15 20.69
CA TRP A 702 -30.50 -8.82 20.26
C TRP A 702 -29.17 -8.74 19.51
N TYR A 703 -28.38 -9.84 19.47
CA TYR A 703 -27.13 -9.88 18.71
C TYR A 703 -27.38 -10.51 17.34
N ALA A 704 -27.05 -9.78 16.26
CA ALA A 704 -27.49 -10.13 14.91
C ALA A 704 -26.81 -11.38 14.32
N TYR A 705 -25.52 -11.62 14.63
CA TYR A 705 -24.76 -12.75 14.11
C TYR A 705 -24.75 -13.95 15.06
N SER A 706 -24.49 -15.15 14.50
CA SER A 706 -24.40 -16.41 15.26
C SER A 706 -23.20 -16.48 16.22
N GLU A 707 -22.13 -15.68 15.97
CA GLU A 707 -20.93 -15.69 16.79
C GLU A 707 -20.20 -14.34 16.71
N ASN A 708 -19.33 -14.09 17.71
CA ASN A 708 -18.44 -12.93 17.76
C ASN A 708 -16.97 -13.34 17.86
N TYR A 709 -16.19 -12.97 16.86
CA TYR A 709 -14.73 -13.13 16.82
C TYR A 709 -14.02 -11.79 17.02
N GLY A 710 -14.40 -11.03 18.04
CA GLY A 710 -13.82 -9.75 18.39
C GLY A 710 -12.50 -9.85 19.15
N THR A 711 -11.81 -8.73 19.29
CA THR A 711 -10.72 -8.53 20.25
C THR A 711 -11.25 -8.59 21.69
N SER A 712 -10.36 -8.59 22.67
CA SER A 712 -10.75 -8.60 24.09
C SER A 712 -11.66 -7.42 24.45
N GLU A 713 -11.36 -6.21 23.95
CA GLU A 713 -12.18 -5.02 24.19
C GLU A 713 -13.57 -5.13 23.54
N GLU A 714 -13.61 -5.62 22.30
CA GLU A 714 -14.87 -5.84 21.59
C GLU A 714 -15.75 -6.88 22.26
N LYS A 715 -15.18 -7.96 22.81
CA LYS A 715 -15.89 -8.98 23.57
C LYS A 715 -16.45 -8.42 24.88
N ARG A 716 -15.68 -7.58 25.59
CA ARG A 716 -16.16 -6.90 26.81
C ARG A 716 -17.26 -5.92 26.50
N PHE A 717 -17.16 -5.20 25.38
CA PHE A 717 -18.22 -4.31 24.92
C PHE A 717 -19.55 -5.05 24.70
N VAL A 718 -19.55 -6.23 24.05
CA VAL A 718 -20.76 -7.04 23.89
C VAL A 718 -21.34 -7.42 25.25
N LYS A 719 -20.51 -7.78 26.23
CA LYS A 719 -20.98 -8.05 27.63
C LYS A 719 -21.54 -6.79 28.28
N PHE A 720 -20.93 -5.62 28.05
CA PHE A 720 -21.48 -4.35 28.54
C PHE A 720 -22.88 -4.12 27.96
N ILE A 721 -23.09 -4.25 26.66
CA ILE A 721 -24.43 -4.11 26.06
C ILE A 721 -25.41 -5.13 26.63
N ALA A 722 -24.98 -6.38 26.89
CA ALA A 722 -25.82 -7.37 27.55
C ALA A 722 -26.36 -6.90 28.91
N THR A 723 -25.62 -6.05 29.64
CA THR A 723 -26.09 -5.46 30.90
C THR A 723 -27.08 -4.30 30.70
N GLN A 724 -27.09 -3.67 29.53
CA GLN A 724 -27.96 -2.52 29.24
C GLN A 724 -29.23 -2.91 28.46
N ILE A 725 -29.28 -4.12 27.87
CA ILE A 725 -30.32 -4.50 26.90
C ILE A 725 -31.74 -4.54 27.51
N ASP A 726 -31.88 -4.98 28.74
CA ASP A 726 -33.20 -5.07 29.43
C ASP A 726 -33.73 -3.65 29.71
N GLU A 727 -32.89 -2.72 30.07
CA GLU A 727 -33.23 -1.30 30.25
C GLU A 727 -33.69 -0.69 28.92
N LEU A 728 -32.91 -0.89 27.83
CA LEU A 728 -33.28 -0.47 26.49
C LEU A 728 -34.63 -1.04 26.04
N LYS A 729 -34.84 -2.35 26.18
CA LYS A 729 -36.14 -3.00 25.85
C LYS A 729 -37.30 -2.47 26.68
N SER A 730 -37.06 -2.13 27.95
CA SER A 730 -38.05 -1.52 28.82
C SER A 730 -38.43 -0.11 28.44
N HIS A 731 -37.41 0.68 28.00
CA HIS A 731 -37.62 2.07 27.57
C HIS A 731 -38.29 2.15 26.17
N TYR A 732 -37.74 1.42 25.22
CA TYR A 732 -38.24 1.38 23.84
C TYR A 732 -39.22 0.23 23.62
N LYS A 733 -40.33 0.24 24.36
CA LYS A 733 -41.32 -0.82 24.33
C LYS A 733 -41.88 -1.04 22.94
N GLY A 734 -41.70 -2.27 22.42
CA GLY A 734 -42.19 -2.68 21.10
C GLY A 734 -41.20 -2.42 19.97
N ALA A 735 -40.09 -1.74 20.23
CA ALA A 735 -39.02 -1.57 19.23
C ALA A 735 -38.18 -2.86 19.08
N GLU A 736 -37.75 -3.14 17.89
CA GLU A 736 -36.71 -4.12 17.58
C GLU A 736 -35.34 -3.52 17.89
N ILE A 737 -34.52 -4.21 18.67
CA ILE A 737 -33.18 -3.75 19.07
C ILE A 737 -32.16 -4.79 18.64
N TYR A 738 -31.19 -4.40 17.81
CA TYR A 738 -30.16 -5.29 17.31
C TYR A 738 -28.77 -4.66 17.38
N LEU A 739 -27.82 -5.37 17.95
CA LEU A 739 -26.39 -5.08 17.86
C LEU A 739 -25.80 -5.87 16.68
N ILE A 740 -25.28 -5.15 15.69
CA ILE A 740 -24.67 -5.71 14.49
C ILE A 740 -23.17 -5.43 14.54
N ARG A 741 -22.37 -6.49 14.48
CA ARG A 741 -20.94 -6.35 14.30
C ARG A 741 -20.65 -5.97 12.84
N ASN A 742 -19.82 -4.94 12.65
CA ASN A 742 -19.45 -4.49 11.33
C ASN A 742 -18.05 -5.04 10.95
N GLU A 743 -18.01 -6.02 10.10
CA GLU A 743 -16.77 -6.60 9.58
C GLU A 743 -16.39 -5.94 8.24
N LEU A 744 -16.23 -4.59 8.27
CA LEU A 744 -15.89 -3.75 7.11
C LEU A 744 -16.95 -3.72 5.98
N ASP A 745 -18.20 -4.03 6.29
CA ASP A 745 -19.32 -3.94 5.33
C ASP A 745 -19.84 -2.50 5.20
N TYR A 746 -19.79 -1.76 6.30
CA TYR A 746 -20.26 -0.40 6.41
C TYR A 746 -19.13 0.55 6.79
N TRP A 747 -19.09 1.70 6.15
CA TRP A 747 -18.16 2.78 6.46
C TRP A 747 -18.73 4.15 6.19
N LEU A 748 -18.10 5.14 6.80
CA LEU A 748 -18.36 6.56 6.62
C LEU A 748 -17.08 7.26 6.18
N PHE A 749 -17.24 8.45 5.62
CA PHE A 749 -16.14 9.35 5.31
C PHE A 749 -16.19 10.57 6.24
N SER A 750 -15.08 10.85 6.91
CA SER A 750 -14.95 12.01 7.78
C SER A 750 -15.23 13.30 7.00
N PRO A 751 -16.22 14.11 7.40
CA PRO A 751 -16.49 15.38 6.74
C PRO A 751 -15.31 16.34 6.78
N LYS A 752 -14.44 16.19 7.79
CA LYS A 752 -13.30 17.07 8.04
C LYS A 752 -12.14 16.83 7.05
N ASP A 753 -11.84 15.58 6.71
CA ASP A 753 -10.65 15.21 5.97
C ASP A 753 -10.84 14.01 5.02
N GLY A 754 -12.07 13.55 4.84
CA GLY A 754 -12.43 12.48 3.92
C GLY A 754 -11.84 11.11 4.26
N ARG A 755 -11.20 10.94 5.44
CA ARG A 755 -10.70 9.64 5.86
C ARG A 755 -11.85 8.66 6.01
N ARG A 756 -11.65 7.46 5.50
CA ARG A 756 -12.62 6.38 5.62
C ARG A 756 -12.60 5.83 7.05
N PHE A 757 -13.77 5.72 7.63
CA PHE A 757 -14.00 5.20 8.96
C PHE A 757 -15.03 4.07 8.92
N SER A 758 -14.72 2.94 9.53
CA SER A 758 -15.60 1.78 9.66
C SER A 758 -15.76 1.50 11.15
N PRO A 759 -16.87 1.89 11.78
CA PRO A 759 -17.11 1.59 13.19
C PRO A 759 -17.26 0.08 13.40
N ASP A 760 -16.77 -0.44 14.52
CA ASP A 760 -16.78 -1.89 14.80
C ASP A 760 -18.18 -2.43 15.07
N TYR A 761 -19.07 -1.63 15.65
CA TYR A 761 -20.45 -2.01 15.97
C TYR A 761 -21.46 -0.96 15.57
N MET A 762 -22.63 -1.47 15.26
CA MET A 762 -23.85 -0.68 15.03
C MET A 762 -24.98 -1.23 15.89
N LEU A 763 -25.54 -0.38 16.76
CA LEU A 763 -26.76 -0.70 17.50
C LEU A 763 -27.93 -0.01 16.79
N ILE A 764 -28.90 -0.80 16.32
CA ILE A 764 -30.14 -0.35 15.68
C ILE A 764 -31.28 -0.44 16.68
N ILE A 765 -32.02 0.64 16.84
CA ILE A 765 -33.31 0.67 17.55
C ILE A 765 -34.38 1.08 16.53
N ASN A 766 -35.29 0.19 16.26
CA ASN A 766 -36.29 0.34 15.21
C ASN A 766 -37.70 0.16 15.79
N ASP A 767 -38.43 1.23 15.94
CA ASP A 767 -39.86 1.20 16.27
C ASP A 767 -40.72 1.06 15.00
N ALA A 768 -40.57 -0.08 14.33
CA ALA A 768 -41.28 -0.36 13.09
C ALA A 768 -42.81 -0.49 13.25
N GLN A 769 -43.29 -0.82 14.45
CA GLN A 769 -44.72 -1.02 14.72
C GLN A 769 -45.47 0.31 14.84
N ASN A 770 -44.90 1.27 15.53
CA ASN A 770 -45.53 2.57 15.73
C ASN A 770 -44.99 3.63 14.71
N GLY A 771 -43.90 3.33 14.03
CA GLY A 771 -43.27 4.25 13.06
C GLY A 771 -42.75 5.55 13.68
N GLU A 772 -42.36 5.49 14.98
CA GLU A 772 -41.99 6.73 15.67
C GLU A 772 -40.52 7.03 15.53
N MET A 773 -39.62 6.03 15.69
CA MET A 773 -38.17 6.28 15.68
C MET A 773 -37.38 5.21 14.96
N TYR A 774 -36.22 5.64 14.42
CA TYR A 774 -35.17 4.78 13.90
C TYR A 774 -33.81 5.35 14.30
N TYR A 775 -33.10 4.66 15.21
CA TYR A 775 -31.79 5.08 15.66
C TYR A 775 -30.70 4.15 15.18
N GLN A 776 -29.70 4.71 14.53
CA GLN A 776 -28.46 4.05 14.14
C GLN A 776 -27.33 4.56 15.03
N CYS A 777 -26.87 3.74 15.95
CA CYS A 777 -25.85 4.07 16.93
C CYS A 777 -24.51 3.43 16.53
N LEU A 778 -23.47 4.22 16.34
CA LEU A 778 -22.16 3.76 15.91
C LEU A 778 -21.19 3.75 17.08
N ILE A 779 -20.51 2.62 17.28
CA ILE A 779 -19.69 2.36 18.47
C ILE A 779 -18.37 1.72 18.06
N GLU A 780 -17.27 2.17 18.68
CA GLU A 780 -15.91 1.73 18.44
C GLU A 780 -15.24 1.36 19.78
N PRO A 781 -15.12 0.08 20.13
CA PRO A 781 -14.29 -0.35 21.26
C PRO A 781 -12.80 -0.21 20.95
N LYS A 782 -12.00 0.33 21.88
CA LYS A 782 -10.57 0.58 21.68
C LYS A 782 -9.71 0.19 22.87
N GLY A 783 -8.61 -0.54 22.62
CA GLY A 783 -7.57 -0.75 23.64
C GLY A 783 -6.81 0.54 23.97
N GLY A 784 -6.43 0.72 25.23
CA GLY A 784 -5.84 1.97 25.74
C GLY A 784 -4.62 2.49 24.98
N HIS A 785 -3.81 1.61 24.40
CA HIS A 785 -2.64 1.97 23.59
C HIS A 785 -2.96 2.57 22.21
N LEU A 786 -4.21 2.54 21.77
CA LEU A 786 -4.67 3.05 20.48
C LEU A 786 -5.46 4.35 20.57
N LEU A 787 -5.84 4.80 21.77
CA LEU A 787 -6.70 5.96 21.98
C LEU A 787 -6.13 7.24 21.33
N GLU A 788 -4.89 7.60 21.63
CA GLU A 788 -4.26 8.80 21.05
C GLU A 788 -4.11 8.74 19.53
N LYS A 789 -3.83 7.56 18.99
CA LYS A 789 -3.61 7.38 17.54
C LYS A 789 -4.90 7.52 16.76
N ASP A 790 -6.00 7.04 17.32
CA ASP A 790 -7.31 6.97 16.67
C ASP A 790 -8.29 8.08 17.15
N GLU A 791 -7.86 9.04 17.95
CA GLU A 791 -8.65 10.18 18.47
C GLU A 791 -9.54 10.84 17.41
N TRP A 792 -9.05 10.94 16.18
CA TRP A 792 -9.81 11.48 15.06
C TRP A 792 -11.10 10.71 14.72
N LYS A 793 -11.14 9.41 15.01
CA LYS A 793 -12.34 8.57 14.82
C LYS A 793 -13.39 8.90 15.87
N GLU A 794 -12.95 9.13 17.12
CA GLU A 794 -13.84 9.59 18.19
C GLU A 794 -14.41 10.96 17.86
N ASP A 795 -13.58 11.89 17.36
CA ASP A 795 -14.04 13.20 16.86
C ASP A 795 -15.15 13.04 15.80
N VAL A 796 -14.97 12.12 14.84
CA VAL A 796 -15.98 11.84 13.81
C VAL A 796 -17.27 11.30 14.45
N LEU A 797 -17.18 10.32 15.35
CA LEU A 797 -18.34 9.74 16.02
C LEU A 797 -19.13 10.79 16.81
N ILE A 798 -18.44 11.63 17.60
CA ILE A 798 -19.09 12.67 18.41
C ILE A 798 -19.73 13.74 17.51
N SER A 799 -19.12 14.04 16.35
CA SER A 799 -19.66 15.05 15.43
C SER A 799 -20.93 14.61 14.70
N LEU A 800 -21.16 13.29 14.58
CA LEU A 800 -22.31 12.76 13.82
C LEU A 800 -23.65 13.26 14.33
N ASP A 801 -23.82 13.44 15.63
CA ASP A 801 -25.07 13.93 16.19
C ASP A 801 -25.38 15.37 15.76
N ALA A 802 -24.37 16.24 15.77
CA ALA A 802 -24.48 17.60 15.28
C ALA A 802 -24.71 17.67 13.77
N GLU A 803 -24.08 16.76 13.03
CA GLU A 803 -24.15 16.70 11.57
C GLU A 803 -25.43 16.04 11.07
N SER A 804 -26.00 15.04 11.79
CA SER A 804 -27.31 14.50 11.45
C SER A 804 -28.44 15.53 11.63
N GLN A 805 -28.28 16.51 12.50
CA GLN A 805 -29.19 17.67 12.57
C GLN A 805 -29.02 18.59 11.35
N ILE A 806 -27.80 18.78 10.86
CA ILE A 806 -27.50 19.56 9.64
C ILE A 806 -28.10 18.90 8.39
N ILE A 807 -28.12 17.59 8.32
CA ILE A 807 -28.71 16.81 7.20
C ILE A 807 -30.20 17.14 7.01
N PHE A 808 -30.90 17.41 8.07
CA PHE A 808 -32.33 17.75 8.05
C PHE A 808 -32.60 19.28 7.93
N ASP A 809 -31.57 20.11 8.14
CA ASP A 809 -31.71 21.57 8.29
C ASP A 809 -31.10 22.38 7.12
N THR A 810 -30.47 21.77 6.13
CA THR A 810 -29.88 22.51 5.01
C THR A 810 -30.89 22.92 3.96
N GLU A 811 -31.50 24.09 4.19
CA GLU A 811 -32.19 24.87 3.14
C GLU A 811 -31.23 25.42 2.06
N GLN A 812 -29.93 25.08 2.08
CA GLN A 812 -28.95 25.84 1.27
C GLN A 812 -28.32 25.10 0.09
N ASP A 813 -28.52 23.81 -0.10
CA ASP A 813 -28.06 23.19 -1.36
C ASP A 813 -28.91 21.98 -1.75
N ASP A 814 -29.38 21.99 -3.01
CA ASP A 814 -30.12 20.92 -3.70
C ASP A 814 -31.47 20.53 -3.06
N SER A 815 -32.45 21.40 -3.19
CA SER A 815 -33.84 21.15 -2.77
C SER A 815 -34.44 19.84 -3.30
N GLN A 816 -33.95 19.31 -4.42
CA GLN A 816 -34.45 18.09 -5.05
C GLN A 816 -33.96 16.84 -4.33
N ASN A 817 -32.70 16.78 -3.95
CA ASN A 817 -32.08 15.62 -3.23
C ASN A 817 -32.62 15.47 -1.80
N TYR A 818 -32.89 16.58 -1.14
CA TYR A 818 -33.49 16.60 0.21
C TYR A 818 -34.96 16.11 0.18
N VAL A 819 -35.73 16.50 -0.82
CA VAL A 819 -37.11 16.03 -0.99
C VAL A 819 -37.14 14.53 -1.28
N GLU A 820 -36.24 14.01 -2.08
CA GLU A 820 -36.10 12.57 -2.32
C GLU A 820 -35.76 11.82 -1.05
N PHE A 821 -34.78 12.27 -0.27
CA PHE A 821 -34.40 11.68 1.01
C PHE A 821 -35.56 11.67 2.02
N LEU A 822 -36.26 12.82 2.19
CA LEU A 822 -37.40 12.90 3.08
C LEU A 822 -38.58 12.00 2.61
N ASN A 823 -38.78 11.91 1.30
CA ASN A 823 -39.80 11.00 0.77
C ASN A 823 -39.42 9.53 0.98
N GLU A 824 -38.11 9.20 0.91
CA GLU A 824 -37.62 7.86 1.18
C GLU A 824 -37.72 7.51 2.66
N VAL A 825 -37.35 8.40 3.58
CA VAL A 825 -37.56 8.25 5.03
C VAL A 825 -39.05 8.14 5.36
N LYS A 826 -39.89 9.00 4.79
CA LYS A 826 -41.35 8.94 4.94
C LYS A 826 -41.94 7.66 4.35
N SER A 827 -41.41 7.17 3.23
CA SER A 827 -41.84 5.90 2.65
C SER A 827 -41.58 4.70 3.59
N HIS A 828 -40.61 4.81 4.48
CA HIS A 828 -40.33 3.84 5.56
C HIS A 828 -41.19 4.04 6.81
N GLY A 829 -41.96 5.15 6.90
CA GLY A 829 -42.94 5.38 7.95
C GLY A 829 -42.43 6.01 9.25
N TYR A 830 -41.13 6.41 9.32
CA TYR A 830 -40.55 6.95 10.56
C TYR A 830 -40.79 8.46 10.72
N LYS A 831 -41.05 8.89 11.96
CA LYS A 831 -41.17 10.31 12.35
C LYS A 831 -39.82 10.90 12.73
N GLU A 832 -38.94 10.11 13.33
CA GLU A 832 -37.62 10.51 13.75
C GLU A 832 -36.57 9.50 13.28
N VAL A 833 -35.51 9.99 12.68
CA VAL A 833 -34.31 9.19 12.28
C VAL A 833 -33.07 9.87 12.83
N LYS A 834 -32.22 9.14 13.59
CA LYS A 834 -30.97 9.65 14.13
C LYS A 834 -29.80 8.73 13.80
N CYS A 835 -28.67 9.33 13.51
CA CYS A 835 -27.36 8.69 13.46
C CYS A 835 -26.51 9.21 14.64
N LEU A 836 -26.30 8.36 15.63
CA LEU A 836 -25.58 8.70 16.86
C LEU A 836 -24.21 8.02 16.86
N GLY A 837 -23.17 8.74 17.21
CA GLY A 837 -21.87 8.18 17.47
C GLY A 837 -21.49 8.40 18.93
N PHE A 838 -20.77 7.48 19.52
CA PHE A 838 -20.40 7.53 20.94
C PHE A 838 -18.88 7.63 21.11
N LYS A 839 -18.46 8.11 22.31
CA LYS A 839 -17.06 8.02 22.73
C LYS A 839 -16.56 6.58 22.61
N PHE A 840 -15.25 6.39 22.56
CA PHE A 840 -14.69 5.05 22.54
C PHE A 840 -15.04 4.27 23.81
N TYR A 841 -15.45 3.01 23.62
CA TYR A 841 -15.53 2.09 24.75
C TYR A 841 -14.13 1.53 25.05
N ASN A 842 -13.71 1.64 26.31
CA ASN A 842 -12.45 1.09 26.80
C ASN A 842 -12.63 0.58 28.23
N THR A 843 -11.91 -0.47 28.63
CA THR A 843 -11.99 -1.09 29.95
C THR A 843 -11.16 -0.38 31.04
N ASP A 844 -10.42 0.70 30.71
CA ASP A 844 -9.91 1.59 31.78
C ASP A 844 -11.10 2.17 32.55
N PRO A 845 -11.11 2.11 33.89
CA PRO A 845 -12.27 2.52 34.69
C PRO A 845 -12.74 3.96 34.44
N ARG A 846 -11.85 4.85 33.97
CA ARG A 846 -12.21 6.23 33.62
C ARG A 846 -12.91 6.28 32.27
N ASP A 847 -12.35 5.63 31.29
CA ASP A 847 -12.87 5.63 29.92
C ASP A 847 -14.18 4.85 29.83
N GLU A 848 -14.30 3.71 30.55
CA GLU A 848 -15.55 2.98 30.66
C GLU A 848 -16.66 3.83 31.29
N SER A 849 -16.33 4.59 32.32
CA SER A 849 -17.26 5.53 32.95
C SER A 849 -17.69 6.64 32.00
N ASP A 850 -16.76 7.19 31.23
CA ASP A 850 -17.04 8.24 30.26
C ASP A 850 -17.93 7.75 29.13
N PHE A 851 -17.66 6.55 28.59
CA PHE A 851 -18.52 5.92 27.61
C PHE A 851 -19.92 5.64 28.17
N ALA A 852 -20.02 5.07 29.37
CA ALA A 852 -21.31 4.72 29.98
C ALA A 852 -22.15 5.99 30.25
N ILE A 853 -21.53 7.09 30.66
CA ILE A 853 -22.22 8.37 30.86
C ILE A 853 -22.70 8.93 29.49
N ASP A 854 -21.83 8.92 28.47
CA ASP A 854 -22.18 9.41 27.14
C ASP A 854 -23.32 8.55 26.55
N PHE A 855 -23.22 7.23 26.67
CA PHE A 855 -24.23 6.29 26.19
C PHE A 855 -25.59 6.55 26.84
N ARG A 856 -25.66 6.60 28.19
CA ARG A 856 -26.90 6.85 28.93
C ARG A 856 -27.49 8.25 28.69
N THR A 857 -26.64 9.25 28.48
CA THR A 857 -27.09 10.61 28.23
C THR A 857 -27.73 10.76 26.85
N ARG A 858 -27.18 10.08 25.84
CA ARG A 858 -27.62 10.20 24.45
C ARG A 858 -28.66 9.16 24.05
N MET A 859 -28.68 8.03 24.76
CA MET A 859 -29.76 7.05 24.68
C MET A 859 -30.70 7.36 25.85
N PRO A 860 -31.80 8.13 25.64
CA PRO A 860 -32.67 8.53 26.72
C PRO A 860 -33.21 7.30 27.44
N SER A 861 -33.04 7.28 28.76
CA SER A 861 -33.52 6.24 29.69
C SER A 861 -35.00 6.44 30.00
#